data_1e9e3b7fc757252975a8c91f089893b5
#
_entry.id   1e9e3b7fc757252975a8c91f089893b5
#
_cell.length_a   1.000
_cell.length_b   1.000
_cell.length_c   1.000
_cell.angle_alpha   90.00
_cell.angle_beta   90.00
_cell.angle_gamma   90.00
#
_symmetry.space_group_name_H-M   'P 1'
#
loop_
_entity.id
_entity.type
_entity.pdbx_description
1 polymer ?
#
loop_
_entity_poly.entity_id
_entity_poly.type
_entity_poly.pdbx_seq_one_letter_code
_entity_poly.pdbx_strand_id
1 'polypeptide(L)'
;MPKLSQKSFVSGQYDRIAQNQESINNGGIVASGLSYSKNNLSSDKGELRKRLGTKFLKQLDSATVLIPFRMNDENDVVLALESSSGKIVGYKYVDNGVIPLLSVREDAVVAFPAGNTWSDGTANTGTVSNGDWTLSFTFFAVSSGSVIGGLLGSQYPGWLLNGHYTTSTWEGYKIPTDKASAPQSITISNATTESCMRSIKLWFWTASEVGYQYKYWGNPVIQYSDDGDTWVGVQTDYRAGEYTPISYTPPQDVNTQAGIVHMPARYLSKNSLTITQTNYGENHRYWRVYFQTGTASVGAFIDSVSFVDAGETHLFEENVSYTEEQLKNIKYSQDKNTMFIACEGVIPYRLQNNNGELTWGSFTPTNTPTLWETMGGYPAAVSMFQNRVWFGGFQNNPTTVVASKFDDYETFTSGSPVQKDDYLNLRCNQLKTKIRNLVGGQNVMCCFSEDGISYIDGGSTGLLATNENIEFKLKNRMPAGGSTPGFKDDVMLYSSSDGTKLYGVDFDLLVNRFQVSDLAKYAKDITKAKITELHYVNNESKLVYGLTEEGSMFALLYEKGQYQGFFPLDFGGVVYDICPIKVGRNYKLLMVVFRNGNWYLEEKLDMGNYIDTSTPRLTDEEKKWATYDNLENNIALDCYQTYDESFGAEIKVLDETHIGSNIDLSSFIGKTIMLSNDGNKDFVIARVESVKTLYAWDYYYDLTGEIKRYTDFAQPSSGDFVYDKYGVKSDWVVHRDYTPAHDGYPGSIVIKPDVSGSSTIQTVYENPDCNAYIITVTIEAQRGETENFTKAYPEFTEFAPNLPQVADVGVISEGRYFNATKPDENGKIYLPAPCHKVIYGVPYESVAIIKLQAPYESLKNIAQVDLSVIDSTHLEVGTNFDDTQYIEKIDDSSYYDLTRITMNDTYRLVLSDTPETTKNLILRSNKGVPFTVIAVDMYINYSNLGGD
;
A
#
# COMPACT_ATOMS: atom_id res chain seq x y z
N MET A 1 -18.62 -44.18 -30.05
CA MET A 1 -17.78 -44.08 -28.84
C MET A 1 -18.63 -43.48 -27.74
N PRO A 2 -18.70 -44.10 -26.58
CA PRO A 2 -19.31 -43.46 -25.41
C PRO A 2 -18.55 -42.19 -25.06
N LYS A 3 -19.33 -41.18 -24.67
CA LYS A 3 -18.81 -39.85 -24.28
C LYS A 3 -18.88 -39.73 -22.76
N LEU A 4 -17.77 -39.38 -22.13
CA LEU A 4 -17.68 -39.05 -20.73
C LEU A 4 -17.40 -37.53 -20.61
N SER A 5 -18.24 -36.82 -19.86
CA SER A 5 -18.10 -35.36 -19.69
C SER A 5 -17.77 -35.02 -18.26
N GLN A 6 -16.75 -34.19 -18.05
CA GLN A 6 -16.49 -33.52 -16.78
C GLN A 6 -16.64 -32.00 -16.97
N LYS A 7 -17.63 -31.42 -16.28
CA LYS A 7 -18.04 -30.03 -16.41
C LYS A 7 -17.90 -29.24 -15.10
N SER A 8 -17.31 -29.86 -14.09
CA SER A 8 -17.07 -29.22 -12.80
C SER A 8 -15.84 -29.85 -12.15
N PHE A 9 -15.10 -29.01 -11.43
CA PHE A 9 -13.87 -29.39 -10.74
C PHE A 9 -13.88 -28.96 -9.26
N VAL A 10 -15.06 -28.61 -8.70
CA VAL A 10 -15.25 -28.09 -7.35
C VAL A 10 -14.78 -29.04 -6.24
N SER A 11 -14.68 -30.35 -6.52
CA SER A 11 -14.22 -31.34 -5.54
C SER A 11 -12.69 -31.42 -5.39
N GLY A 12 -11.93 -30.71 -6.24
CA GLY A 12 -10.47 -30.67 -6.18
C GLY A 12 -9.83 -32.04 -6.21
N GLN A 13 -8.66 -32.17 -5.59
CA GLN A 13 -7.95 -33.44 -5.49
C GLN A 13 -8.54 -34.34 -4.40
N TYR A 14 -8.73 -35.60 -4.70
CA TYR A 14 -9.13 -36.63 -3.75
C TYR A 14 -8.07 -37.77 -3.67
N ASP A 15 -7.98 -38.39 -2.50
CA ASP A 15 -6.95 -39.40 -2.22
C ASP A 15 -7.18 -40.72 -2.98
N ARG A 16 -6.13 -41.54 -3.08
CA ARG A 16 -6.14 -42.80 -3.79
C ARG A 16 -7.16 -43.82 -3.22
N ILE A 17 -7.45 -43.74 -1.91
CA ILE A 17 -8.41 -44.62 -1.27
C ILE A 17 -9.82 -44.24 -1.71
N ALA A 18 -10.15 -42.96 -1.73
CA ALA A 18 -11.43 -42.45 -2.21
C ALA A 18 -11.69 -42.82 -3.68
N GLN A 19 -10.66 -42.86 -4.52
CA GLN A 19 -10.73 -43.22 -5.93
C GLN A 19 -11.27 -44.65 -6.18
N ASN A 20 -11.13 -45.53 -5.21
CA ASN A 20 -11.48 -46.94 -5.34
C ASN A 20 -12.79 -47.32 -4.58
N GLN A 21 -13.48 -46.41 -3.95
CA GLN A 21 -14.69 -46.66 -3.21
C GLN A 21 -15.94 -46.40 -4.10
N GLU A 22 -16.66 -47.44 -4.48
CA GLU A 22 -17.89 -47.34 -5.31
C GLU A 22 -19.00 -46.49 -4.68
N SER A 23 -19.09 -46.47 -3.34
CA SER A 23 -20.07 -45.67 -2.61
C SER A 23 -19.84 -44.17 -2.75
N ILE A 24 -18.61 -43.73 -3.05
CA ILE A 24 -18.24 -42.35 -3.29
C ILE A 24 -18.56 -41.94 -4.74
N ASN A 25 -18.48 -42.88 -5.66
CA ASN A 25 -18.83 -42.65 -7.08
C ASN A 25 -20.29 -42.21 -7.25
N ASN A 26 -21.21 -42.67 -6.40
CA ASN A 26 -22.63 -42.26 -6.40
C ASN A 26 -22.84 -40.89 -5.76
N GLY A 27 -21.87 -40.31 -5.08
CA GLY A 27 -21.95 -39.02 -4.36
C GLY A 27 -21.51 -37.77 -5.13
N GLY A 28 -21.11 -37.91 -6.39
CA GLY A 28 -20.72 -36.76 -7.22
C GLY A 28 -19.26 -36.26 -7.00
N ILE A 29 -18.56 -36.68 -5.94
CA ILE A 29 -17.17 -36.22 -5.66
C ILE A 29 -16.22 -36.63 -6.79
N VAL A 30 -16.32 -37.86 -7.27
CA VAL A 30 -15.44 -38.35 -8.35
C VAL A 30 -15.79 -37.75 -9.69
N ALA A 31 -17.06 -37.39 -9.90
CA ALA A 31 -17.52 -36.76 -11.14
C ALA A 31 -17.06 -35.29 -11.29
N SER A 32 -16.71 -34.63 -10.18
CA SER A 32 -16.25 -33.25 -10.14
C SER A 32 -14.86 -33.08 -9.52
N GLY A 33 -14.09 -34.19 -9.34
CA GLY A 33 -12.78 -34.18 -8.72
C GLY A 33 -11.66 -34.60 -9.64
N LEU A 34 -10.44 -34.41 -9.12
CA LEU A 34 -9.19 -34.74 -9.78
C LEU A 34 -8.46 -35.86 -9.03
N SER A 35 -7.87 -36.81 -9.75
CA SER A 35 -7.02 -37.80 -9.12
C SER A 35 -5.64 -37.25 -8.69
N TYR A 36 -5.25 -36.15 -9.29
CA TYR A 36 -4.07 -35.36 -8.92
C TYR A 36 -4.28 -33.92 -9.35
N SER A 37 -3.83 -32.98 -8.51
CA SER A 37 -3.84 -31.55 -8.82
C SER A 37 -2.56 -30.91 -8.30
N LYS A 38 -1.95 -30.06 -9.09
CA LYS A 38 -0.82 -29.22 -8.70
C LYS A 38 -1.00 -27.85 -9.31
N ASN A 39 -1.01 -26.81 -8.49
CA ASN A 39 -1.11 -25.42 -8.95
C ASN A 39 -2.36 -25.09 -9.77
N ASN A 40 -3.47 -25.72 -9.43
CA ASN A 40 -4.79 -25.42 -9.98
C ASN A 40 -5.72 -24.92 -8.88
N LEU A 41 -6.76 -24.21 -9.29
CA LEU A 41 -7.86 -23.74 -8.46
C LEU A 41 -9.19 -23.94 -9.19
N SER A 42 -10.29 -23.94 -8.45
CA SER A 42 -11.64 -23.88 -8.98
C SER A 42 -12.44 -22.86 -8.20
N SER A 43 -13.44 -22.26 -8.82
CA SER A 43 -14.43 -21.43 -8.14
C SER A 43 -15.74 -22.20 -7.93
N ASP A 44 -16.72 -21.53 -7.34
CA ASP A 44 -18.09 -22.01 -7.18
C ASP A 44 -18.80 -22.31 -8.53
N LYS A 45 -18.27 -21.77 -9.64
CA LYS A 45 -18.75 -22.04 -11.01
C LYS A 45 -18.25 -23.36 -11.57
N GLY A 46 -17.22 -23.95 -10.99
CA GLY A 46 -16.74 -25.27 -11.30
C GLY A 46 -15.66 -25.36 -12.38
N GLU A 47 -15.17 -24.27 -12.92
CA GLU A 47 -14.05 -24.28 -13.86
C GLU A 47 -12.74 -24.72 -13.19
N LEU A 48 -11.79 -25.21 -13.99
CA LEU A 48 -10.42 -25.48 -13.56
C LEU A 48 -9.49 -24.42 -14.10
N ARG A 49 -8.80 -23.71 -13.22
CA ARG A 49 -7.85 -22.64 -13.57
C ARG A 49 -6.46 -22.95 -13.05
N LYS A 50 -5.46 -22.63 -13.85
CA LYS A 50 -4.10 -22.48 -13.32
C LYS A 50 -4.11 -21.36 -12.28
N ARG A 51 -3.49 -21.56 -11.10
CA ARG A 51 -3.37 -20.49 -10.12
C ARG A 51 -2.59 -19.30 -10.70
N LEU A 52 -2.85 -18.12 -10.25
CA LEU A 52 -1.97 -16.99 -10.54
C LEU A 52 -0.68 -17.09 -9.72
N GLY A 53 0.33 -16.38 -10.15
CA GLY A 53 1.63 -16.35 -9.51
C GLY A 53 1.66 -15.52 -8.22
N THR A 54 2.86 -15.15 -7.83
CA THR A 54 3.10 -14.30 -6.67
C THR A 54 3.87 -13.06 -7.08
N LYS A 55 3.50 -11.92 -6.51
CA LYS A 55 4.18 -10.64 -6.70
C LYS A 55 5.26 -10.48 -5.65
N PHE A 56 6.48 -10.19 -6.07
CA PHE A 56 7.56 -9.79 -5.18
C PHE A 56 7.22 -8.45 -4.52
N LEU A 57 7.34 -8.37 -3.20
CA LEU A 57 7.15 -7.14 -2.46
C LEU A 57 8.46 -6.63 -1.83
N LYS A 58 9.21 -7.55 -1.22
CA LYS A 58 10.48 -7.21 -0.56
C LYS A 58 11.32 -8.47 -0.30
N GLN A 59 12.62 -8.33 -0.32
CA GLN A 59 13.54 -9.32 0.25
C GLN A 59 13.64 -9.10 1.78
N LEU A 60 13.59 -10.19 2.53
CA LEU A 60 13.72 -10.22 4.00
C LEU A 60 15.09 -10.78 4.39
N ASP A 61 15.54 -10.44 5.59
CA ASP A 61 16.84 -10.89 6.08
C ASP A 61 16.80 -12.28 6.74
N SER A 62 15.62 -12.70 7.20
CA SER A 62 15.45 -13.97 7.91
C SER A 62 14.02 -14.50 7.85
N ALA A 63 13.82 -15.68 8.46
CA ALA A 63 12.49 -16.21 8.72
C ALA A 63 11.65 -15.19 9.52
N THR A 64 10.48 -14.86 8.99
CA THR A 64 9.65 -13.77 9.49
C THR A 64 8.22 -14.22 9.64
N VAL A 65 7.60 -13.89 10.77
CA VAL A 65 6.16 -14.08 11.00
C VAL A 65 5.43 -12.76 10.80
N LEU A 66 4.31 -12.80 10.10
CA LEU A 66 3.51 -11.63 9.75
C LEU A 66 2.28 -11.52 10.65
N ILE A 67 2.02 -10.35 11.16
CA ILE A 67 0.80 -10.06 11.93
C ILE A 67 0.08 -8.89 11.25
N PRO A 68 -1.20 -9.05 10.84
CA PRO A 68 -1.97 -7.95 10.28
C PRO A 68 -2.44 -7.06 11.44
N PHE A 69 -2.26 -5.76 11.31
CA PHE A 69 -2.78 -4.78 12.25
C PHE A 69 -3.69 -3.81 11.52
N ARG A 70 -4.93 -3.72 11.95
CA ARG A 70 -5.92 -2.81 11.36
C ARG A 70 -5.70 -1.39 11.85
N MET A 71 -5.24 -0.54 10.94
CA MET A 71 -5.04 0.88 11.22
C MET A 71 -6.33 1.68 11.15
N ASN A 72 -7.23 1.31 10.22
CA ASN A 72 -8.53 1.93 10.03
C ASN A 72 -9.49 0.95 9.32
N ASP A 73 -10.71 1.37 9.01
CA ASP A 73 -11.72 0.50 8.38
C ASP A 73 -11.34 0.00 6.98
N GLU A 74 -10.38 0.63 6.31
CA GLU A 74 -10.02 0.32 4.93
C GLU A 74 -8.68 -0.41 4.79
N ASN A 75 -7.72 -0.19 5.71
CA ASN A 75 -6.36 -0.67 5.51
C ASN A 75 -5.78 -1.32 6.76
N ASP A 76 -5.18 -2.48 6.55
CA ASP A 76 -4.28 -3.13 7.48
C ASP A 76 -2.83 -2.76 7.14
N VAL A 77 -1.99 -2.72 8.15
CA VAL A 77 -0.53 -2.73 8.02
C VAL A 77 -0.01 -4.09 8.46
N VAL A 78 1.19 -4.41 8.06
CA VAL A 78 1.83 -5.69 8.35
C VAL A 78 2.95 -5.47 9.35
N LEU A 79 2.89 -6.18 10.44
CA LEU A 79 3.98 -6.25 11.41
C LEU A 79 4.80 -7.50 11.10
N ALA A 80 6.05 -7.32 10.77
CA ALA A 80 6.99 -8.40 10.47
C ALA A 80 7.89 -8.64 11.69
N LEU A 81 7.80 -9.81 12.28
CA LEU A 81 8.63 -10.25 13.39
C LEU A 81 9.77 -11.10 12.82
N GLU A 82 10.94 -10.54 12.79
CA GLU A 82 12.11 -11.17 12.19
C GLU A 82 12.89 -11.99 13.23
N SER A 83 13.21 -13.23 12.89
CA SER A 83 13.88 -14.16 13.81
C SER A 83 15.34 -13.81 14.11
N SER A 84 16.05 -13.20 13.15
CA SER A 84 17.48 -12.90 13.28
C SER A 84 17.76 -11.60 14.00
N SER A 85 16.95 -10.59 13.78
CA SER A 85 17.13 -9.25 14.34
C SER A 85 16.55 -9.10 15.74
N GLY A 86 15.60 -9.98 16.12
CA GLY A 86 14.83 -9.82 17.34
C GLY A 86 13.99 -8.54 17.34
N LYS A 87 13.53 -8.14 16.17
CA LYS A 87 12.79 -6.89 15.97
C LYS A 87 11.41 -7.16 15.38
N ILE A 88 10.48 -6.26 15.67
CA ILE A 88 9.23 -6.11 14.94
C ILE A 88 9.33 -4.85 14.09
N VAL A 89 9.06 -4.99 12.80
CA VAL A 89 9.08 -3.89 11.84
C VAL A 89 7.71 -3.77 11.19
N GLY A 90 7.19 -2.57 11.11
CA GLY A 90 5.93 -2.31 10.44
C GLY A 90 6.12 -2.03 8.95
N TYR A 91 5.19 -2.54 8.13
CA TYR A 91 5.12 -2.24 6.70
C TYR A 91 3.71 -1.85 6.29
N LYS A 92 3.62 -0.84 5.45
CA LYS A 92 2.39 -0.47 4.75
C LYS A 92 2.43 -1.03 3.33
N TYR A 93 1.36 -1.70 2.92
CA TYR A 93 1.19 -2.16 1.55
C TYR A 93 0.95 -0.98 0.61
N VAL A 94 1.62 -0.99 -0.53
CA VAL A 94 1.42 -0.06 -1.66
C VAL A 94 1.37 -0.86 -2.97
N ASP A 95 0.83 -0.28 -4.03
CA ASP A 95 0.61 -1.01 -5.28
C ASP A 95 1.87 -1.68 -5.86
N ASN A 96 3.03 -1.11 -5.62
CA ASN A 96 4.30 -1.63 -6.14
C ASN A 96 5.20 -2.31 -5.09
N GLY A 97 4.65 -2.68 -3.92
CA GLY A 97 5.43 -3.35 -2.90
C GLY A 97 4.97 -3.05 -1.48
N VAL A 98 5.91 -3.01 -0.55
CA VAL A 98 5.70 -2.57 0.82
C VAL A 98 6.70 -1.47 1.16
N ILE A 99 6.22 -0.45 1.84
CA ILE A 99 7.06 0.61 2.38
C ILE A 99 7.09 0.50 3.90
N PRO A 100 8.19 0.91 4.55
CA PRO A 100 8.26 0.96 6.00
C PRO A 100 7.11 1.78 6.58
N LEU A 101 6.51 1.29 7.66
CA LEU A 101 5.46 1.99 8.38
C LEU A 101 6.10 3.10 9.20
N LEU A 102 5.58 4.30 9.02
CA LEU A 102 5.95 5.44 9.84
C LEU A 102 4.96 5.56 11.00
N SER A 103 5.46 5.61 12.20
CA SER A 103 4.73 6.07 13.37
C SER A 103 4.78 7.59 13.40
N VAL A 104 3.63 8.21 13.48
CA VAL A 104 3.50 9.67 13.37
C VAL A 104 2.98 10.18 14.71
N ARG A 105 3.78 10.98 15.40
CA ARG A 105 3.29 11.82 16.47
C ARG A 105 2.35 12.88 15.88
N GLU A 106 1.24 13.17 16.50
CA GLU A 106 0.37 14.26 16.04
C GLU A 106 1.13 15.58 15.99
N ASP A 107 0.85 16.38 14.95
CA ASP A 107 1.35 17.75 14.87
C ASP A 107 0.94 18.54 16.13
N ALA A 108 1.90 19.07 16.85
CA ALA A 108 1.65 19.89 18.00
C ALA A 108 1.64 21.38 17.61
N VAL A 109 0.57 22.08 17.95
CA VAL A 109 0.51 23.53 17.77
C VAL A 109 1.04 24.22 19.02
N VAL A 110 2.19 24.87 18.87
CA VAL A 110 2.79 25.70 19.92
C VAL A 110 2.49 27.15 19.64
N ALA A 111 1.78 27.80 20.54
CA ALA A 111 1.37 29.18 20.38
C ALA A 111 2.00 30.08 21.44
N PHE A 112 2.46 31.23 20.99
CA PHE A 112 2.90 32.34 21.81
C PHE A 112 1.88 33.47 21.63
N PRO A 113 0.80 33.48 22.45
CA PRO A 113 -0.27 34.44 22.29
C PRO A 113 0.15 35.85 22.72
N ALA A 114 -0.65 36.82 22.28
CA ALA A 114 -0.55 38.18 22.78
C ALA A 114 -0.69 38.24 24.31
N GLY A 115 0.07 39.12 24.92
CA GLY A 115 0.00 39.35 26.38
C GLY A 115 0.95 38.50 27.23
N ASN A 116 1.81 37.66 26.60
CA ASN A 116 2.87 37.00 27.33
C ASN A 116 3.88 38.01 27.90
N THR A 117 4.32 37.76 29.12
CA THR A 117 5.40 38.58 29.73
C THR A 117 6.74 38.15 29.23
N TRP A 118 7.48 39.06 28.66
CA TRP A 118 8.85 38.87 28.21
C TRP A 118 9.83 39.06 29.38
N SER A 119 10.84 38.20 29.43
CA SER A 119 12.00 38.50 30.27
C SER A 119 12.87 39.56 29.59
N ASP A 120 13.22 40.59 30.34
CA ASP A 120 14.05 41.71 29.85
C ASP A 120 15.39 41.18 29.35
N GLY A 121 15.55 41.13 28.00
CA GLY A 121 16.84 40.99 27.35
C GLY A 121 17.53 42.32 27.15
N THR A 122 18.81 42.34 26.83
CA THR A 122 19.53 43.52 26.39
C THR A 122 18.90 44.14 25.15
N ALA A 123 19.05 45.40 24.97
CA ALA A 123 18.48 46.18 23.89
C ALA A 123 18.51 45.46 22.54
N ASN A 124 17.49 45.06 21.90
CA ASN A 124 17.26 44.35 20.62
C ASN A 124 17.07 42.83 20.71
N THR A 125 17.06 42.24 21.89
CA THR A 125 16.78 40.83 22.07
C THR A 125 15.73 40.61 23.14
N GLY A 126 14.84 39.67 22.95
CA GLY A 126 13.84 39.27 23.94
C GLY A 126 13.50 37.79 23.79
N THR A 127 13.04 37.21 24.89
CA THR A 127 12.65 35.81 24.92
C THR A 127 11.30 35.63 25.61
N VAL A 128 10.49 34.70 25.14
CA VAL A 128 9.27 34.23 25.79
C VAL A 128 9.26 32.71 25.76
N SER A 129 8.85 32.11 26.87
CA SER A 129 8.78 30.65 26.96
C SER A 129 7.32 30.18 27.08
N ASN A 130 7.04 29.00 26.49
CA ASN A 130 5.81 28.28 26.65
C ASN A 130 6.15 26.78 26.80
N GLY A 131 6.09 26.27 28.02
CA GLY A 131 6.61 24.97 28.37
C GLY A 131 8.13 24.90 28.10
N ASP A 132 8.56 23.85 27.43
CA ASP A 132 9.97 23.66 27.03
C ASP A 132 10.38 24.49 25.82
N TRP A 133 9.42 25.17 25.19
CA TRP A 133 9.65 26.00 24.01
C TRP A 133 10.04 27.41 24.37
N THR A 134 11.02 27.91 23.69
CA THR A 134 11.48 29.29 23.82
C THR A 134 11.44 29.99 22.47
N LEU A 135 10.69 31.07 22.41
CA LEU A 135 10.73 32.02 21.30
C LEU A 135 11.70 33.14 21.65
N SER A 136 12.69 33.35 20.83
CA SER A 136 13.62 34.46 20.93
C SER A 136 13.61 35.28 19.65
N PHE A 137 13.88 36.55 19.77
CA PHE A 137 14.00 37.42 18.61
C PHE A 137 15.20 38.33 18.73
N THR A 138 15.74 38.65 17.57
CA THR A 138 16.89 39.56 17.42
C THR A 138 16.54 40.58 16.36
N PHE A 139 16.49 41.83 16.77
CA PHE A 139 16.27 42.97 15.88
C PHE A 139 17.36 43.98 16.07
N PHE A 140 17.97 44.41 15.00
CA PHE A 140 19.04 45.41 15.07
C PHE A 140 18.47 46.84 15.05
N ALA A 141 18.99 47.70 15.94
CA ALA A 141 18.66 49.12 15.96
C ALA A 141 19.13 49.79 14.66
N VAL A 142 18.25 50.50 14.03
CA VAL A 142 18.59 51.33 12.86
C VAL A 142 19.45 52.48 13.32
N SER A 143 20.60 52.66 12.70
CA SER A 143 21.44 53.82 12.97
C SER A 143 20.72 55.12 12.64
N SER A 144 20.75 56.04 13.59
CA SER A 144 20.29 57.41 13.60
C SER A 144 19.80 58.02 12.28
N GLY A 145 18.50 58.21 12.15
CA GLY A 145 17.91 58.97 11.05
C GLY A 145 16.42 58.76 10.84
N SER A 146 15.86 57.68 11.24
CA SER A 146 14.42 57.40 11.15
C SER A 146 13.82 57.23 12.56
N VAL A 147 13.12 58.21 13.00
CA VAL A 147 12.61 58.37 14.38
C VAL A 147 11.58 57.27 14.77
N ILE A 148 11.12 56.52 13.83
CA ILE A 148 10.02 55.57 14.05
C ILE A 148 10.49 54.13 14.23
N GLY A 149 11.59 53.71 13.67
CA GLY A 149 12.00 52.31 13.64
C GLY A 149 12.94 51.84 14.74
N GLY A 150 13.86 52.67 15.18
CA GLY A 150 14.97 52.28 16.05
C GLY A 150 14.71 52.27 17.56
N LEU A 151 13.72 53.03 17.97
CA LEU A 151 13.51 53.27 19.40
C LEU A 151 12.64 52.24 20.11
N LEU A 152 11.72 51.61 19.41
CA LEU A 152 10.79 50.67 20.00
C LEU A 152 11.44 49.33 20.37
N GLY A 153 12.32 48.82 19.50
CA GLY A 153 12.97 47.53 19.70
C GLY A 153 14.03 47.53 20.82
N SER A 154 14.70 48.67 21.01
CA SER A 154 15.76 48.73 22.01
C SER A 154 15.28 48.97 23.44
N GLN A 155 14.09 49.55 23.61
CA GLN A 155 13.59 49.92 24.93
C GLN A 155 12.54 48.99 25.50
N TYR A 156 11.79 48.30 24.62
CA TYR A 156 10.61 47.49 25.02
C TYR A 156 10.47 46.21 24.21
N PRO A 157 11.43 45.29 24.27
CA PRO A 157 11.36 44.02 23.54
C PRO A 157 10.16 43.17 23.97
N GLY A 158 9.63 43.37 25.20
CA GLY A 158 8.46 42.68 25.68
C GLY A 158 7.15 43.00 24.93
N TRP A 159 7.16 43.99 24.06
CA TRP A 159 5.95 44.40 23.34
C TRP A 159 5.70 43.61 22.04
N LEU A 160 6.62 42.76 21.64
CA LEU A 160 6.49 41.96 20.43
C LEU A 160 5.22 41.10 20.45
N LEU A 161 4.84 40.56 21.58
CA LEU A 161 3.72 39.67 21.73
C LEU A 161 2.72 40.14 22.83
N ASN A 162 2.85 41.34 23.30
CA ASN A 162 2.01 41.74 24.46
C ASN A 162 0.55 42.07 24.11
N GLY A 163 0.24 42.21 22.82
CA GLY A 163 -1.15 42.42 22.35
C GLY A 163 -1.83 43.60 22.99
N HIS A 164 -1.06 44.58 23.45
CA HIS A 164 -1.60 45.75 24.14
C HIS A 164 -2.45 46.56 23.15
N TYR A 165 -3.73 46.30 23.15
CA TYR A 165 -4.73 47.02 22.43
C TYR A 165 -5.57 47.82 23.43
N THR A 166 -5.43 49.13 23.41
CA THR A 166 -6.38 50.01 24.12
C THR A 166 -7.44 50.48 23.14
N THR A 167 -8.60 50.94 23.65
CA THR A 167 -9.69 51.41 22.81
C THR A 167 -9.33 52.62 21.94
N SER A 168 -8.15 53.16 22.07
CA SER A 168 -7.69 54.34 21.37
C SER A 168 -6.41 54.18 20.56
N THR A 169 -5.53 53.29 21.00
CA THR A 169 -4.20 53.14 20.38
C THR A 169 -3.73 51.69 20.49
N TRP A 170 -2.87 51.27 19.54
CA TRP A 170 -2.22 49.99 19.58
C TRP A 170 -0.74 50.19 19.85
N GLU A 171 -0.18 49.37 20.71
CA GLU A 171 1.22 49.36 21.06
C GLU A 171 1.81 47.98 20.69
N GLY A 172 2.87 47.97 19.92
CA GLY A 172 3.51 46.74 19.51
C GLY A 172 4.90 46.95 18.96
N TYR A 173 5.59 45.85 18.68
CA TYR A 173 6.93 45.92 18.16
C TYR A 173 6.92 46.09 16.64
N LYS A 174 7.60 47.13 16.14
CA LYS A 174 7.72 47.42 14.72
C LYS A 174 8.95 46.75 14.15
N ILE A 175 8.75 45.85 13.15
CA ILE A 175 9.88 45.40 12.33
C ILE A 175 10.32 46.56 11.44
N PRO A 176 11.58 47.01 11.53
CA PRO A 176 12.07 48.09 10.70
C PRO A 176 11.96 47.75 9.21
N THR A 177 11.55 48.72 8.42
CA THR A 177 11.30 48.58 6.99
C THR A 177 12.41 49.14 6.13
N ASP A 178 13.24 49.95 6.70
CA ASP A 178 14.38 50.57 6.03
C ASP A 178 15.63 49.70 6.21
N LYS A 179 16.41 49.56 5.20
CA LYS A 179 17.62 48.80 5.03
C LYS A 179 18.41 48.63 6.31
N ALA A 180 17.98 47.71 7.16
CA ALA A 180 18.86 47.28 8.23
C ALA A 180 20.05 46.57 7.56
N SER A 181 21.24 47.05 7.84
CA SER A 181 22.48 46.40 7.38
C SER A 181 22.72 45.06 8.04
N ALA A 182 21.79 44.57 8.85
CA ALA A 182 21.87 43.33 9.57
C ALA A 182 20.50 42.58 9.53
N PRO A 183 20.55 41.28 9.42
CA PRO A 183 19.35 40.45 9.32
C PRO A 183 18.57 40.41 10.63
N GLN A 184 17.25 40.25 10.51
CA GLN A 184 16.33 40.11 11.63
C GLN A 184 15.76 38.72 11.67
N SER A 185 15.55 38.14 12.83
CA SER A 185 15.03 36.80 12.96
C SER A 185 14.14 36.61 14.20
N ILE A 186 13.20 35.69 14.07
CA ILE A 186 12.49 35.10 15.18
C ILE A 186 12.93 33.65 15.27
N THR A 187 13.59 33.29 16.38
CA THR A 187 14.14 31.96 16.60
C THR A 187 13.25 31.22 17.61
N ILE A 188 12.99 29.92 17.32
CA ILE A 188 12.26 29.02 18.17
C ILE A 188 13.19 27.86 18.50
N SER A 189 13.27 27.52 19.77
CA SER A 189 14.05 26.37 20.25
C SER A 189 13.30 25.59 21.31
N ASN A 190 13.54 24.30 21.38
CA ASN A 190 13.10 23.44 22.47
C ASN A 190 14.29 23.12 23.38
N ALA A 191 14.08 23.16 24.68
CA ALA A 191 15.15 22.93 25.65
C ALA A 191 15.54 21.44 25.77
N THR A 192 14.63 20.54 25.47
CA THR A 192 14.74 19.10 25.77
C THR A 192 14.79 18.22 24.54
N THR A 193 14.13 18.58 23.44
CA THR A 193 13.99 17.75 22.25
C THR A 193 14.29 18.53 20.97
N GLU A 194 14.69 17.80 19.94
CA GLU A 194 14.70 18.30 18.57
C GLU A 194 13.27 18.31 18.02
N SER A 195 13.01 19.20 17.08
CA SER A 195 11.66 19.39 16.50
C SER A 195 11.71 19.60 15.00
N CYS A 196 10.61 19.31 14.33
CA CYS A 196 10.45 19.59 12.91
C CYS A 196 9.39 20.68 12.71
N MET A 197 9.81 21.89 12.39
CA MET A 197 8.90 22.99 12.14
C MET A 197 8.20 22.82 10.79
N ARG A 198 6.94 22.42 10.78
CA ARG A 198 6.14 22.30 9.56
C ARG A 198 5.69 23.65 9.01
N SER A 199 5.21 24.51 9.89
CA SER A 199 4.77 25.85 9.51
C SER A 199 4.84 26.80 10.69
N ILE A 200 4.99 28.08 10.38
CA ILE A 200 4.87 29.15 11.36
C ILE A 200 3.80 30.13 10.89
N LYS A 201 2.95 30.58 11.80
CA LYS A 201 1.93 31.60 11.56
C LYS A 201 2.23 32.81 12.41
N LEU A 202 2.44 33.93 11.74
CA LEU A 202 2.65 35.24 12.36
C LEU A 202 1.37 36.04 12.25
N TRP A 203 0.84 36.53 13.37
CA TRP A 203 -0.20 37.53 13.39
C TRP A 203 0.41 38.89 13.59
N PHE A 204 -0.02 39.87 12.79
CA PHE A 204 0.58 41.19 12.81
C PHE A 204 -0.42 42.27 12.43
N TRP A 205 -0.11 43.48 12.86
CA TRP A 205 -0.84 44.69 12.54
C TRP A 205 -0.06 45.49 11.50
N THR A 206 -0.76 46.03 10.50
CA THR A 206 -0.19 46.92 9.51
C THR A 206 -0.95 48.24 9.48
N ALA A 207 -0.25 49.30 9.09
CA ALA A 207 -0.84 50.65 9.01
C ALA A 207 -1.43 50.97 7.63
N SER A 208 -1.65 50.00 6.77
CA SER A 208 -2.12 50.20 5.39
C SER A 208 -3.50 49.59 5.15
N GLU A 209 -4.32 50.30 4.36
CA GLU A 209 -5.71 49.93 4.08
C GLU A 209 -5.92 48.71 3.20
N VAL A 210 -4.95 48.20 2.47
CA VAL A 210 -5.20 47.14 1.46
C VAL A 210 -4.01 46.20 1.24
N GLY A 211 -4.23 44.90 1.45
CA GLY A 211 -3.83 43.77 0.62
C GLY A 211 -2.35 43.48 0.27
N TYR A 212 -1.35 44.16 0.84
CA TYR A 212 0.06 43.96 0.52
C TYR A 212 0.83 43.28 1.66
N GLN A 213 0.34 42.19 2.13
CA GLN A 213 0.70 41.59 3.40
C GLN A 213 2.14 41.11 3.50
N TYR A 214 2.77 40.65 2.43
CA TYR A 214 4.14 40.11 2.44
C TYR A 214 5.20 41.06 1.85
N LYS A 215 4.80 42.14 1.25
CA LYS A 215 5.76 43.13 0.72
C LYS A 215 6.53 43.89 1.79
N TYR A 216 6.07 43.76 3.04
CA TYR A 216 6.66 44.52 4.13
C TYR A 216 7.91 43.88 4.75
N TRP A 217 8.14 42.60 4.50
CA TRP A 217 9.14 41.83 5.25
C TRP A 217 10.28 41.27 4.39
N GLY A 218 10.36 41.68 3.12
CA GLY A 218 11.21 40.92 2.20
C GLY A 218 10.80 39.44 2.23
N ASN A 219 11.31 38.60 1.45
CA ASN A 219 10.93 37.17 1.46
C ASN A 219 11.41 36.50 2.76
N PRO A 220 10.56 36.31 3.79
CA PRO A 220 10.97 35.59 4.99
C PRO A 220 11.24 34.13 4.63
N VAL A 221 12.31 33.56 5.14
CA VAL A 221 12.66 32.16 4.95
C VAL A 221 12.73 31.43 6.28
N ILE A 222 12.30 30.18 6.32
CA ILE A 222 12.55 29.31 7.45
C ILE A 222 13.98 28.75 7.30
N GLN A 223 14.70 28.75 8.39
CA GLN A 223 16.05 28.17 8.49
C GLN A 223 16.12 27.32 9.75
N TYR A 224 16.93 26.29 9.71
CA TYR A 224 17.24 25.45 10.87
C TYR A 224 18.71 25.50 11.24
N SER A 225 19.00 25.07 12.47
CA SER A 225 20.35 24.93 12.97
C SER A 225 20.40 23.91 14.11
N ASP A 226 21.50 23.16 14.22
CA ASP A 226 21.74 22.24 15.33
C ASP A 226 22.66 22.83 16.40
N ASP A 227 23.47 23.81 16.04
CA ASP A 227 24.44 24.50 16.91
C ASP A 227 23.99 25.90 17.36
N GLY A 228 22.95 26.44 16.71
CA GLY A 228 22.45 27.81 16.94
C GLY A 228 23.23 28.90 16.20
N ASP A 229 24.35 28.57 15.55
CA ASP A 229 25.23 29.50 14.87
C ASP A 229 25.22 29.35 13.35
N THR A 230 25.22 28.10 12.85
CA THR A 230 25.21 27.77 11.42
C THR A 230 23.79 27.51 10.96
N TRP A 231 23.30 28.29 9.99
CA TRP A 231 21.89 28.25 9.58
C TRP A 231 21.74 27.79 8.13
N VAL A 232 20.83 26.84 7.92
CA VAL A 232 20.49 26.28 6.59
C VAL A 232 19.05 26.66 6.23
N GLY A 233 18.88 27.21 5.03
CA GLY A 233 17.54 27.57 4.52
C GLY A 233 16.76 26.36 4.02
N VAL A 234 15.45 26.33 4.28
CA VAL A 234 14.53 25.33 3.74
C VAL A 234 13.62 25.94 2.70
N GLN A 235 13.12 25.11 1.79
CA GLN A 235 12.15 25.55 0.81
C GLN A 235 10.81 25.84 1.47
N THR A 236 10.24 27.01 1.20
CA THR A 236 9.05 27.53 1.89
C THR A 236 8.00 27.98 0.90
N ASP A 237 6.74 27.79 1.26
CA ASP A 237 5.56 28.38 0.61
C ASP A 237 4.93 29.42 1.55
N TYR A 238 4.30 30.44 0.95
CA TYR A 238 3.70 31.54 1.71
C TYR A 238 2.21 31.64 1.43
N ARG A 239 1.43 31.70 2.51
CA ARG A 239 0.00 32.01 2.40
C ARG A 239 -0.36 33.25 3.21
N ALA A 240 -0.82 34.25 2.54
CA ALA A 240 -1.49 35.38 3.18
C ALA A 240 -2.83 34.92 3.73
N GLY A 241 -3.06 35.16 5.00
CA GLY A 241 -4.30 34.75 5.69
C GLY A 241 -5.22 35.94 5.97
N GLU A 242 -6.21 35.68 6.76
CA GLU A 242 -7.37 36.48 7.11
C GLU A 242 -7.08 37.97 7.30
N TYR A 243 -7.87 38.80 6.63
CA TYR A 243 -7.96 40.25 6.84
C TYR A 243 -9.17 40.50 7.75
N THR A 244 -8.93 41.13 8.91
CA THR A 244 -10.00 41.61 9.78
C THR A 244 -9.92 43.13 9.88
N PRO A 245 -10.73 43.89 9.13
CA PRO A 245 -10.77 45.32 9.29
C PRO A 245 -11.34 45.68 10.66
N ILE A 246 -10.65 46.55 11.40
CA ILE A 246 -11.14 47.06 12.64
C ILE A 246 -11.86 48.36 12.34
N SER A 247 -13.17 48.40 12.53
CA SER A 247 -13.99 49.59 12.49
C SER A 247 -13.86 50.30 13.83
N TYR A 248 -13.08 51.37 13.88
CA TYR A 248 -12.92 52.20 15.09
C TYR A 248 -12.85 53.68 14.78
N THR A 249 -13.46 54.52 15.61
CA THR A 249 -13.39 55.95 15.54
C THR A 249 -12.34 56.44 16.55
N PRO A 250 -11.19 57.00 16.12
CA PRO A 250 -10.07 57.33 17.01
C PRO A 250 -10.31 58.62 17.77
N PRO A 251 -9.71 58.81 18.96
CA PRO A 251 -9.54 60.10 19.58
C PRO A 251 -8.48 60.93 18.81
N GLN A 252 -8.61 62.27 18.92
CA GLN A 252 -7.87 63.21 18.04
C GLN A 252 -6.39 63.43 18.36
N ASP A 253 -5.84 62.85 19.39
CA ASP A 253 -4.44 63.13 19.78
C ASP A 253 -3.50 61.97 19.65
N VAL A 254 -2.52 62.12 18.78
CA VAL A 254 -1.35 61.26 18.68
C VAL A 254 -0.32 61.72 19.71
N ASN A 255 -0.27 61.01 20.82
CA ASN A 255 0.70 61.38 21.87
C ASN A 255 1.99 60.60 21.65
N THR A 256 3.05 61.26 21.27
CA THR A 256 4.40 60.73 21.18
C THR A 256 5.11 60.89 22.48
N GLN A 257 4.99 59.94 23.39
CA GLN A 257 5.92 59.84 24.51
C GLN A 257 7.20 59.21 24.06
N ALA A 258 8.35 59.61 24.59
CA ALA A 258 9.68 59.29 24.12
C ALA A 258 9.83 57.80 23.77
N GLY A 259 9.93 57.47 22.48
CA GLY A 259 10.14 56.14 21.95
C GLY A 259 8.93 55.24 21.74
N ILE A 260 7.73 55.67 22.08
CA ILE A 260 6.51 54.90 21.87
C ILE A 260 5.69 55.54 20.72
N VAL A 261 5.41 54.77 19.68
CA VAL A 261 4.56 55.24 18.60
C VAL A 261 3.15 54.64 18.81
N HIS A 262 2.22 55.49 19.13
CA HIS A 262 0.82 55.15 19.17
C HIS A 262 0.21 55.41 17.80
N MET A 263 -0.25 54.37 17.13
CA MET A 263 -0.98 54.51 15.85
C MET A 263 -2.47 54.55 16.07
N PRO A 264 -3.20 55.47 15.41
CA PRO A 264 -4.64 55.47 15.47
C PRO A 264 -5.23 54.20 14.90
N ALA A 265 -6.11 53.55 15.63
CA ALA A 265 -6.67 52.25 15.31
C ALA A 265 -7.36 52.19 13.91
N ARG A 266 -7.86 53.32 13.37
CA ARG A 266 -8.48 53.40 12.03
C ARG A 266 -7.57 53.01 10.87
N TYR A 267 -6.26 53.00 11.07
CA TYR A 267 -5.27 52.69 10.05
C TYR A 267 -4.68 51.29 10.21
N LEU A 268 -5.12 50.55 11.20
CA LEU A 268 -4.59 49.24 11.51
C LEU A 268 -5.49 48.15 10.93
N SER A 269 -4.88 47.20 10.27
CA SER A 269 -5.52 45.95 9.94
C SER A 269 -4.73 44.79 10.54
N LYS A 270 -5.44 43.84 11.14
CA LYS A 270 -4.86 42.59 11.64
C LYS A 270 -4.79 41.59 10.49
N ASN A 271 -3.61 41.11 10.25
CA ASN A 271 -3.30 40.18 9.15
C ASN A 271 -2.58 38.97 9.71
N SER A 272 -2.55 37.91 8.94
CA SER A 272 -1.66 36.80 9.25
C SER A 272 -0.81 36.41 8.04
N LEU A 273 0.37 35.90 8.31
CA LEU A 273 1.24 35.28 7.33
C LEU A 273 1.58 33.88 7.82
N THR A 274 1.24 32.89 7.02
CA THR A 274 1.65 31.50 7.26
C THR A 274 2.77 31.17 6.30
N ILE A 275 3.89 30.69 6.84
CA ILE A 275 5.06 30.23 6.09
C ILE A 275 5.13 28.73 6.34
N THR A 276 5.05 27.92 5.28
CA THR A 276 5.03 26.47 5.35
C THR A 276 6.27 25.92 4.67
N GLN A 277 6.91 24.97 5.32
CA GLN A 277 8.01 24.21 4.74
C GLN A 277 7.44 23.20 3.73
N THR A 278 7.95 23.17 2.50
CA THR A 278 7.45 22.26 1.46
C THR A 278 8.02 20.84 1.57
N ASN A 279 9.27 20.71 2.07
CA ASN A 279 9.93 19.45 2.31
C ASN A 279 10.33 19.37 3.78
N TYR A 280 9.42 18.95 4.65
CA TYR A 280 9.72 18.73 6.06
C TYR A 280 9.93 17.23 6.33
N GLY A 281 10.72 16.90 7.35
CA GLY A 281 10.99 15.50 7.73
C GLY A 281 12.26 15.32 8.56
N GLU A 282 13.04 16.37 8.74
CA GLU A 282 14.23 16.36 9.59
C GLU A 282 13.99 17.16 10.87
N ASN A 283 14.45 16.64 11.99
CA ASN A 283 14.38 17.28 13.30
C ASN A 283 15.63 18.09 13.56
N HIS A 284 15.44 19.31 14.07
CA HIS A 284 16.52 20.21 14.41
C HIS A 284 16.24 20.90 15.75
N ARG A 285 17.30 21.31 16.41
CA ARG A 285 17.20 21.92 17.72
C ARG A 285 16.73 23.37 17.69
N TYR A 286 17.09 24.10 16.64
CA TYR A 286 16.80 25.52 16.50
C TYR A 286 16.14 25.75 15.14
N TRP A 287 15.06 26.54 15.16
CA TRP A 287 14.37 27.02 13.97
C TRP A 287 14.27 28.52 14.00
N ARG A 288 14.37 29.18 12.83
CA ARG A 288 14.13 30.62 12.77
C ARG A 288 13.39 31.03 11.52
N VAL A 289 12.59 32.07 11.66
CA VAL A 289 12.14 32.87 10.53
C VAL A 289 13.13 34.00 10.36
N TYR A 290 13.79 34.00 9.22
CA TYR A 290 14.78 34.98 8.83
C TYR A 290 14.18 35.96 7.85
N PHE A 291 14.18 37.23 8.18
CA PHE A 291 13.65 38.30 7.33
C PHE A 291 14.79 38.90 6.54
N GLN A 292 14.69 38.71 5.22
CA GLN A 292 15.67 39.36 4.31
C GLN A 292 15.34 40.84 4.20
N THR A 293 16.37 41.68 3.98
CA THR A 293 16.21 43.12 3.86
C THR A 293 15.27 43.46 2.67
N GLY A 294 14.10 44.01 2.96
CA GLY A 294 13.10 44.39 1.96
C GLY A 294 13.05 45.91 1.75
N THR A 295 12.48 46.31 0.60
CA THR A 295 12.30 47.72 0.19
C THR A 295 10.96 48.33 0.62
N ALA A 296 10.30 47.82 1.64
CA ALA A 296 8.97 48.24 2.04
C ALA A 296 9.00 49.53 2.88
N SER A 297 8.05 50.42 2.65
CA SER A 297 7.96 51.75 3.29
C SER A 297 7.06 51.78 4.52
N VAL A 298 6.46 50.69 4.94
CA VAL A 298 5.50 50.64 6.06
C VAL A 298 5.85 49.50 7.03
N GLY A 299 5.81 49.75 8.33
CA GLY A 299 6.12 48.79 9.37
C GLY A 299 4.97 47.83 9.70
N ALA A 300 5.29 46.62 10.07
CA ALA A 300 4.39 45.67 10.64
C ALA A 300 4.70 45.45 12.12
N PHE A 301 3.65 45.18 12.90
CA PHE A 301 3.75 44.97 14.35
C PHE A 301 3.31 43.55 14.64
N ILE A 302 4.18 42.70 15.13
CA ILE A 302 3.84 41.31 15.45
C ILE A 302 3.00 41.29 16.72
N ASP A 303 1.85 40.62 16.63
CA ASP A 303 0.89 40.46 17.73
C ASP A 303 1.09 39.12 18.42
N SER A 304 1.14 38.04 17.65
CA SER A 304 1.31 36.69 18.16
C SER A 304 2.02 35.80 17.13
N VAL A 305 2.63 34.75 17.64
CA VAL A 305 3.34 33.73 16.83
C VAL A 305 2.80 32.39 17.24
N SER A 306 2.50 31.55 16.27
CA SER A 306 2.31 30.13 16.51
C SER A 306 3.06 29.32 15.46
N PHE A 307 3.53 28.14 15.81
CA PHE A 307 4.12 27.21 14.84
C PHE A 307 3.57 25.81 15.04
N VAL A 308 3.61 25.03 14.00
CA VAL A 308 3.27 23.63 14.02
C VAL A 308 4.58 22.85 14.05
N ASP A 309 4.81 22.18 15.17
CA ASP A 309 5.82 21.15 15.28
C ASP A 309 5.24 19.90 14.59
N ALA A 310 5.80 19.55 13.45
CA ALA A 310 5.44 18.29 12.83
C ALA A 310 5.95 17.19 13.75
N GLY A 311 5.03 16.41 14.27
CA GLY A 311 5.39 15.32 15.14
C GLY A 311 6.41 14.41 14.47
N GLU A 312 7.34 13.91 15.25
CA GLU A 312 8.41 13.02 14.78
C GLU A 312 7.83 11.84 13.99
N THR A 313 8.15 11.76 12.71
CA THR A 313 7.93 10.54 11.94
C THR A 313 9.16 9.66 12.10
N HIS A 314 9.00 8.54 12.77
CA HIS A 314 10.05 7.54 12.88
C HIS A 314 9.56 6.21 12.31
N LEU A 315 10.50 5.38 11.86
CA LEU A 315 10.17 4.03 11.44
C LEU A 315 9.61 3.26 12.64
N PHE A 316 8.50 2.57 12.44
CA PHE A 316 7.99 1.66 13.45
C PHE A 316 8.87 0.40 13.49
N GLU A 317 9.82 0.40 14.40
CA GLU A 317 10.78 -0.68 14.63
C GLU A 317 11.02 -0.80 16.15
N GLU A 318 10.65 -1.96 16.72
CA GLU A 318 10.72 -2.19 18.15
C GLU A 318 11.40 -3.52 18.45
N ASN A 319 12.05 -3.61 19.62
CA ASN A 319 12.70 -4.84 20.03
C ASN A 319 11.69 -5.83 20.61
N VAL A 320 11.84 -7.10 20.24
CA VAL A 320 11.03 -8.22 20.77
C VAL A 320 11.94 -9.37 21.17
N SER A 321 11.51 -10.13 22.17
CA SER A 321 12.29 -11.23 22.74
C SER A 321 11.64 -12.58 22.45
N TYR A 322 11.45 -12.92 21.17
CA TYR A 322 10.96 -14.22 20.77
C TYR A 322 12.07 -15.07 20.15
N THR A 323 12.09 -16.36 20.47
CA THR A 323 12.88 -17.34 19.73
C THR A 323 12.16 -17.72 18.44
N GLU A 324 12.85 -18.29 17.44
CA GLU A 324 12.24 -18.76 16.21
C GLU A 324 11.10 -19.77 16.42
N GLU A 325 11.23 -20.67 17.40
CA GLU A 325 10.18 -21.62 17.78
C GLU A 325 8.97 -20.91 18.40
N GLN A 326 9.20 -19.88 19.22
CA GLN A 326 8.13 -19.07 19.82
C GLN A 326 7.36 -18.26 18.78
N LEU A 327 8.04 -17.73 17.76
CA LEU A 327 7.40 -16.97 16.67
C LEU A 327 6.27 -17.77 16.02
N LYS A 328 6.46 -19.04 15.74
CA LYS A 328 5.42 -19.94 15.16
C LYS A 328 4.22 -20.18 16.07
N ASN A 329 4.36 -19.90 17.38
CA ASN A 329 3.32 -20.14 18.39
C ASN A 329 2.64 -18.86 18.87
N ILE A 330 2.92 -17.72 18.24
CA ILE A 330 2.32 -16.44 18.58
C ILE A 330 0.81 -16.49 18.32
N LYS A 331 0.04 -15.92 19.27
CA LYS A 331 -1.39 -15.68 19.14
C LYS A 331 -1.64 -14.19 19.33
N TYR A 332 -2.50 -13.61 18.52
CA TYR A 332 -2.85 -12.21 18.59
C TYR A 332 -4.36 -12.01 18.42
N SER A 333 -4.83 -10.92 18.97
CA SER A 333 -6.22 -10.48 18.78
C SER A 333 -6.29 -8.99 18.90
N GLN A 334 -7.05 -8.35 18.01
CA GLN A 334 -7.24 -6.91 17.95
C GLN A 334 -8.70 -6.54 18.16
N ASP A 335 -8.94 -5.48 18.92
CA ASP A 335 -10.20 -4.77 18.96
C ASP A 335 -9.94 -3.28 18.77
N LYS A 336 -10.61 -2.66 17.78
CA LYS A 336 -10.40 -1.26 17.41
C LYS A 336 -8.91 -0.95 17.18
N ASN A 337 -8.35 -0.06 17.99
CA ASN A 337 -6.98 0.43 17.91
C ASN A 337 -5.98 -0.31 18.82
N THR A 338 -6.40 -1.36 19.49
CA THR A 338 -5.55 -2.11 20.46
C THR A 338 -5.44 -3.57 20.06
N MET A 339 -4.22 -4.07 20.00
CA MET A 339 -3.90 -5.48 19.77
C MET A 339 -3.10 -6.03 20.95
N PHE A 340 -3.45 -7.23 21.38
CA PHE A 340 -2.66 -8.00 22.33
C PHE A 340 -2.05 -9.20 21.64
N ILE A 341 -0.80 -9.49 22.01
CA ILE A 341 -0.01 -10.60 21.47
C ILE A 341 0.43 -11.46 22.65
N ALA A 342 0.15 -12.75 22.58
CA ALA A 342 0.53 -13.74 23.57
C ALA A 342 1.35 -14.86 22.95
N CYS A 343 2.33 -15.33 23.70
CA CYS A 343 3.11 -16.51 23.37
C CYS A 343 3.47 -17.24 24.68
N GLU A 344 3.41 -18.56 24.64
CA GLU A 344 3.76 -19.37 25.81
C GLU A 344 5.16 -19.05 26.34
N GLY A 345 5.25 -18.74 27.63
CA GLY A 345 6.52 -18.46 28.32
C GLY A 345 7.08 -17.05 28.09
N VAL A 346 6.39 -16.21 27.35
CA VAL A 346 6.79 -14.83 27.08
C VAL A 346 5.74 -13.87 27.60
N ILE A 347 6.18 -12.75 28.19
CA ILE A 347 5.27 -11.69 28.63
C ILE A 347 4.44 -11.21 27.43
N PRO A 348 3.11 -11.05 27.57
CA PRO A 348 2.30 -10.51 26.50
C PRO A 348 2.74 -9.12 26.08
N TYR A 349 2.61 -8.82 24.80
CA TYR A 349 2.84 -7.49 24.27
C TYR A 349 1.52 -6.83 23.90
N ARG A 350 1.51 -5.50 23.91
CA ARG A 350 0.41 -4.68 23.49
C ARG A 350 0.89 -3.67 22.44
N LEU A 351 0.14 -3.57 21.34
CA LEU A 351 0.27 -2.52 20.35
C LEU A 351 -1.00 -1.67 20.38
N GLN A 352 -0.83 -0.36 20.44
CA GLN A 352 -1.93 0.59 20.36
C GLN A 352 -1.66 1.63 19.27
N ASN A 353 -2.71 1.97 18.53
CA ASN A 353 -2.69 3.07 17.58
C ASN A 353 -3.45 4.26 18.19
N ASN A 354 -2.72 5.31 18.55
CA ASN A 354 -3.25 6.56 19.07
C ASN A 354 -3.17 7.61 17.97
N ASN A 355 -4.15 7.61 17.07
CA ASN A 355 -4.26 8.55 15.94
C ASN A 355 -3.03 8.57 15.00
N GLY A 356 -2.42 7.42 14.76
CA GLY A 356 -1.22 7.28 13.93
C GLY A 356 0.06 7.10 14.72
N GLU A 357 0.09 7.46 15.99
CA GLU A 357 1.18 7.11 16.91
C GLU A 357 1.01 5.66 17.39
N LEU A 358 1.95 4.81 17.00
CA LEU A 358 1.97 3.41 17.40
C LEU A 358 2.81 3.25 18.66
N THR A 359 2.18 2.77 19.72
CA THR A 359 2.87 2.44 20.98
C THR A 359 2.96 0.95 21.16
N TRP A 360 4.18 0.44 21.32
CA TRP A 360 4.51 -0.96 21.56
C TRP A 360 5.12 -1.16 22.95
N GLY A 361 4.73 -2.21 23.63
CA GLY A 361 5.35 -2.52 24.92
C GLY A 361 4.86 -3.81 25.52
N SER A 362 5.62 -4.33 26.48
CA SER A 362 5.18 -5.47 27.30
C SER A 362 3.96 -5.07 28.12
N PHE A 363 3.01 -5.97 28.19
CA PHE A 363 1.76 -5.75 28.92
C PHE A 363 1.77 -6.44 30.28
N THR A 364 1.55 -5.66 31.32
CA THR A 364 1.33 -6.16 32.68
C THR A 364 0.11 -5.44 33.27
N PRO A 365 -0.94 -6.19 33.64
CA PRO A 365 -2.11 -5.61 34.30
C PRO A 365 -1.78 -4.89 35.60
N THR A 366 -2.60 -3.89 35.96
CA THR A 366 -2.40 -3.04 37.14
C THR A 366 -2.65 -3.71 38.51
N ASN A 367 -2.79 -5.01 38.55
CA ASN A 367 -3.07 -5.81 39.73
C ASN A 367 -1.87 -5.89 40.67
N THR A 368 -2.16 -6.04 42.00
CA THR A 368 -1.13 -6.36 43.02
C THR A 368 -1.63 -7.52 43.93
N PRO A 369 -1.01 -8.72 43.91
CA PRO A 369 0.10 -9.12 43.03
C PRO A 369 -0.27 -9.11 41.57
N THR A 370 0.73 -9.12 40.67
CA THR A 370 0.47 -9.09 39.23
C THR A 370 -0.37 -10.28 38.76
N LEU A 371 -1.13 -10.12 37.71
CA LEU A 371 -1.92 -11.22 37.14
C LEU A 371 -1.02 -12.42 36.81
N TRP A 372 0.16 -12.15 36.24
CA TRP A 372 1.10 -13.19 35.84
C TRP A 372 1.66 -14.00 37.03
N GLU A 373 1.91 -13.34 38.15
CA GLU A 373 2.28 -14.01 39.39
C GLU A 373 1.12 -14.86 39.93
N THR A 374 -0.10 -14.32 39.95
CA THR A 374 -1.30 -15.01 40.43
C THR A 374 -1.63 -16.24 39.58
N MET A 375 -1.45 -16.15 38.25
CA MET A 375 -1.70 -17.26 37.33
C MET A 375 -0.49 -18.21 37.21
N GLY A 376 0.67 -17.84 37.76
CA GLY A 376 1.89 -18.65 37.77
C GLY A 376 2.50 -18.80 36.38
N GLY A 377 2.63 -17.70 35.63
CA GLY A 377 3.26 -17.62 34.32
C GLY A 377 2.44 -16.90 33.30
N TYR A 378 2.98 -16.82 32.09
CA TYR A 378 2.37 -16.09 30.99
C TYR A 378 1.37 -16.96 30.18
N PRO A 379 0.37 -16.35 29.53
CA PRO A 379 -0.64 -17.06 28.76
C PRO A 379 -0.12 -17.57 27.42
N ALA A 380 -0.65 -18.69 26.94
CA ALA A 380 -0.41 -19.22 25.61
C ALA A 380 -1.41 -18.70 24.56
N ALA A 381 -2.55 -18.18 25.00
CA ALA A 381 -3.64 -17.75 24.12
C ALA A 381 -4.22 -16.41 24.57
N VAL A 382 -4.67 -15.62 23.59
CA VAL A 382 -5.34 -14.33 23.77
C VAL A 382 -6.52 -14.20 22.81
N SER A 383 -7.57 -13.51 23.22
CA SER A 383 -8.71 -13.13 22.38
C SER A 383 -9.35 -11.85 22.89
N MET A 384 -9.82 -11.00 22.02
CA MET A 384 -10.66 -9.85 22.31
C MET A 384 -12.11 -10.24 22.05
N PHE A 385 -12.95 -10.18 23.06
CA PHE A 385 -14.36 -10.58 22.91
C PHE A 385 -15.25 -9.90 23.96
N GLN A 386 -16.39 -9.41 23.56
CA GLN A 386 -17.36 -8.69 24.41
C GLN A 386 -16.68 -7.60 25.26
N ASN A 387 -15.91 -6.72 24.61
CA ASN A 387 -15.19 -5.59 25.22
C ASN A 387 -14.28 -5.98 26.40
N ARG A 388 -13.72 -7.18 26.35
CA ARG A 388 -12.74 -7.70 27.31
C ARG A 388 -11.55 -8.30 26.57
N VAL A 389 -10.38 -8.23 27.16
CA VAL A 389 -9.25 -9.07 26.75
C VAL A 389 -9.27 -10.36 27.56
N TRP A 390 -9.16 -11.46 26.84
CA TRP A 390 -9.19 -12.81 27.40
C TRP A 390 -7.81 -13.45 27.25
N PHE A 391 -7.29 -14.01 28.33
CA PHE A 391 -6.04 -14.77 28.35
C PHE A 391 -6.29 -16.20 28.88
N GLY A 392 -5.60 -17.17 28.31
CA GLY A 392 -5.72 -18.56 28.71
C GLY A 392 -4.48 -19.41 28.49
N GLY A 393 -4.47 -20.59 29.05
CA GLY A 393 -3.37 -21.52 28.86
C GLY A 393 -2.09 -21.14 29.62
N PHE A 394 -2.19 -20.65 30.82
CA PHE A 394 -1.03 -20.26 31.65
C PHE A 394 -0.13 -21.46 31.99
N GLN A 395 1.15 -21.20 32.17
CA GLN A 395 2.14 -22.26 32.46
C GLN A 395 1.75 -23.17 33.66
N ASN A 396 1.36 -22.57 34.79
CA ASN A 396 0.99 -23.33 36.00
C ASN A 396 -0.52 -23.55 36.16
N ASN A 397 -1.33 -22.86 35.38
CA ASN A 397 -2.79 -22.97 35.33
C ASN A 397 -3.32 -23.21 33.92
N PRO A 398 -2.96 -24.34 33.28
CA PRO A 398 -3.16 -24.56 31.85
C PRO A 398 -4.62 -24.61 31.38
N THR A 399 -5.56 -24.90 32.28
CA THR A 399 -7.01 -25.01 31.99
C THR A 399 -7.82 -23.83 32.48
N THR A 400 -7.12 -22.74 32.87
CA THR A 400 -7.75 -21.49 33.34
C THR A 400 -7.80 -20.45 32.23
N VAL A 401 -8.89 -19.71 32.22
CA VAL A 401 -9.11 -18.52 31.37
C VAL A 401 -9.46 -17.35 32.28
N VAL A 402 -8.86 -16.22 32.01
CA VAL A 402 -9.21 -14.96 32.69
C VAL A 402 -9.62 -13.91 31.64
N ALA A 403 -10.57 -13.05 32.02
CA ALA A 403 -10.95 -11.90 31.19
C ALA A 403 -10.87 -10.61 32.02
N SER A 404 -10.42 -9.54 31.38
CA SER A 404 -10.35 -8.22 31.99
C SER A 404 -11.71 -7.71 32.46
N LYS A 405 -11.73 -6.63 33.21
CA LYS A 405 -12.93 -5.86 33.42
C LYS A 405 -13.52 -5.39 32.09
N PHE A 406 -14.84 -5.22 32.04
CA PHE A 406 -15.53 -4.76 30.82
C PHE A 406 -15.10 -3.33 30.46
N ASP A 407 -14.79 -3.09 29.20
CA ASP A 407 -14.23 -1.84 28.67
C ASP A 407 -12.93 -1.32 29.35
N ASP A 408 -12.26 -2.20 30.14
CA ASP A 408 -11.01 -1.88 30.81
C ASP A 408 -10.05 -3.07 30.70
N TYR A 409 -9.11 -2.94 29.80
CA TYR A 409 -8.14 -4.02 29.51
C TYR A 409 -7.01 -4.11 30.54
N GLU A 410 -6.86 -3.13 31.42
CA GLU A 410 -5.78 -3.06 32.43
C GLU A 410 -6.14 -3.77 33.75
N THR A 411 -7.43 -3.89 34.07
CA THR A 411 -7.89 -4.32 35.39
C THR A 411 -8.40 -5.75 35.39
N PHE A 412 -7.81 -6.59 36.27
CA PHE A 412 -8.18 -7.99 36.52
C PHE A 412 -8.47 -8.22 38.00
N THR A 413 -9.30 -7.38 38.60
CA THR A 413 -9.75 -7.46 39.99
C THR A 413 -11.26 -7.30 40.06
N SER A 414 -11.88 -7.88 41.14
CA SER A 414 -13.30 -7.67 41.41
C SER A 414 -13.50 -6.60 42.47
N GLY A 415 -14.56 -5.84 42.32
CA GLY A 415 -15.04 -4.95 43.37
C GLY A 415 -15.66 -5.67 44.56
N SER A 416 -15.99 -4.91 45.60
CA SER A 416 -16.78 -5.44 46.74
C SER A 416 -17.96 -4.47 46.98
N PRO A 417 -19.18 -4.85 46.63
CA PRO A 417 -19.62 -6.15 46.09
C PRO A 417 -19.24 -6.35 44.62
N VAL A 418 -19.18 -7.62 44.18
CA VAL A 418 -18.91 -8.00 42.80
C VAL A 418 -19.96 -7.47 41.86
N GLN A 419 -19.51 -6.82 40.79
CA GLN A 419 -20.33 -6.22 39.75
C GLN A 419 -20.32 -7.06 38.45
N LYS A 420 -21.26 -6.77 37.53
CA LYS A 420 -21.37 -7.48 36.25
C LYS A 420 -20.17 -7.25 35.34
N ASP A 421 -19.57 -6.08 35.43
CA ASP A 421 -18.44 -5.62 34.65
C ASP A 421 -17.06 -6.05 35.20
N ASP A 422 -17.00 -6.65 36.42
CA ASP A 422 -15.77 -7.12 37.02
C ASP A 422 -15.08 -8.23 36.19
N TYR A 423 -13.81 -8.50 36.49
CA TYR A 423 -13.03 -9.49 35.78
C TYR A 423 -13.59 -10.92 35.95
N LEU A 424 -13.28 -11.78 35.03
CA LEU A 424 -13.64 -13.20 35.08
C LEU A 424 -12.40 -14.05 35.30
N ASN A 425 -12.51 -15.05 36.20
CA ASN A 425 -11.51 -16.07 36.41
C ASN A 425 -12.22 -17.43 36.41
N LEU A 426 -12.05 -18.18 35.31
CA LEU A 426 -12.81 -19.38 35.05
C LEU A 426 -11.88 -20.57 34.80
N ARG A 427 -12.22 -21.71 35.40
CA ARG A 427 -11.47 -22.97 35.25
C ARG A 427 -12.38 -24.09 34.76
N CYS A 428 -11.94 -24.79 33.73
CA CYS A 428 -12.62 -25.99 33.26
C CYS A 428 -12.02 -27.24 33.87
N ASN A 429 -12.74 -27.86 34.81
CA ASN A 429 -12.28 -29.07 35.51
C ASN A 429 -12.31 -30.34 34.63
N GLN A 430 -12.90 -30.27 33.45
CA GLN A 430 -12.97 -31.39 32.49
C GLN A 430 -11.77 -31.44 31.53
N LEU A 431 -11.00 -30.36 31.45
CA LEU A 431 -9.77 -30.28 30.67
C LEU A 431 -8.59 -30.82 31.49
N LYS A 432 -7.70 -31.52 30.83
CA LYS A 432 -6.43 -32.02 31.37
C LYS A 432 -5.24 -31.38 30.67
N THR A 433 -5.43 -30.93 29.49
CA THR A 433 -4.40 -30.33 28.63
C THR A 433 -4.55 -28.82 28.56
N LYS A 434 -3.49 -28.17 28.17
CA LYS A 434 -3.40 -26.69 28.03
C LYS A 434 -4.35 -26.15 26.98
N ILE A 435 -4.98 -25.04 27.28
CA ILE A 435 -5.70 -24.23 26.31
C ILE A 435 -4.67 -23.55 25.40
N ARG A 436 -4.75 -23.80 24.10
CA ARG A 436 -3.82 -23.28 23.07
C ARG A 436 -4.37 -22.12 22.25
N ASN A 437 -5.68 -22.07 22.07
CA ASN A 437 -6.35 -20.99 21.34
C ASN A 437 -7.64 -20.58 22.06
N LEU A 438 -7.96 -19.31 21.96
CA LEU A 438 -9.22 -18.69 22.39
C LEU A 438 -9.85 -18.00 21.18
N VAL A 439 -11.13 -18.24 20.93
CA VAL A 439 -11.87 -17.62 19.84
C VAL A 439 -13.27 -17.26 20.31
N GLY A 440 -13.59 -15.96 20.31
CA GLY A 440 -14.93 -15.46 20.58
C GLY A 440 -15.81 -15.57 19.34
N GLY A 441 -17.04 -16.04 19.50
CA GLY A 441 -18.03 -16.11 18.41
C GLY A 441 -19.40 -16.54 18.89
N GLN A 442 -20.46 -16.06 18.23
CA GLN A 442 -21.84 -16.44 18.51
C GLN A 442 -22.22 -16.44 20.00
N ASN A 443 -21.83 -15.43 20.75
CA ASN A 443 -22.10 -15.23 22.18
C ASN A 443 -21.39 -16.22 23.13
N VAL A 444 -20.43 -16.99 22.63
CA VAL A 444 -19.62 -17.91 23.44
C VAL A 444 -18.12 -17.65 23.23
N MET A 445 -17.32 -17.93 24.24
CA MET A 445 -15.87 -18.02 24.09
C MET A 445 -15.48 -19.48 23.91
N CYS A 446 -14.93 -19.84 22.78
CA CYS A 446 -14.43 -21.16 22.46
C CYS A 446 -12.97 -21.29 22.90
N CYS A 447 -12.67 -22.35 23.65
CA CYS A 447 -11.34 -22.69 24.14
C CYS A 447 -10.89 -24.01 23.51
N PHE A 448 -9.75 -23.99 22.81
CA PHE A 448 -9.21 -25.13 22.07
C PHE A 448 -8.07 -25.78 22.84
N SER A 449 -8.13 -27.08 22.99
CA SER A 449 -7.11 -27.90 23.67
C SER A 449 -6.99 -29.28 23.02
N GLU A 450 -5.99 -30.06 23.41
CA GLU A 450 -5.85 -31.44 22.95
C GLU A 450 -6.99 -32.34 23.45
N ASP A 451 -7.66 -31.99 24.57
CA ASP A 451 -8.84 -32.70 25.07
C ASP A 451 -10.08 -32.43 24.21
N GLY A 452 -10.07 -31.37 23.40
CA GLY A 452 -11.18 -30.96 22.55
C GLY A 452 -11.54 -29.47 22.66
N ILE A 453 -12.76 -29.12 22.31
CA ILE A 453 -13.30 -27.77 22.36
C ILE A 453 -14.19 -27.60 23.59
N SER A 454 -13.89 -26.60 24.38
CA SER A 454 -14.70 -26.18 25.55
C SER A 454 -15.32 -24.83 25.28
N TYR A 455 -16.48 -24.56 25.86
CA TYR A 455 -17.16 -23.28 25.76
C TYR A 455 -17.29 -22.62 27.09
N ILE A 456 -17.19 -21.30 27.06
CA ILE A 456 -17.62 -20.43 28.14
C ILE A 456 -18.92 -19.78 27.62
N ASP A 457 -20.03 -20.10 28.28
CA ASP A 457 -21.39 -19.73 27.86
C ASP A 457 -22.06 -18.92 28.97
N GLY A 458 -22.66 -17.79 28.63
CA GLY A 458 -23.42 -16.91 29.53
C GLY A 458 -24.90 -17.28 29.66
N GLY A 459 -25.29 -18.49 29.26
CA GLY A 459 -26.67 -18.96 29.33
C GLY A 459 -27.64 -18.22 28.38
N SER A 460 -28.85 -17.97 28.83
CA SER A 460 -29.91 -17.39 27.98
C SER A 460 -29.65 -15.96 27.51
N THR A 461 -28.79 -15.21 28.18
CA THR A 461 -28.41 -13.84 27.82
C THR A 461 -27.25 -13.79 26.82
N GLY A 462 -26.45 -14.86 26.74
CA GLY A 462 -25.21 -14.90 25.98
C GLY A 462 -24.14 -13.91 26.45
N LEU A 463 -24.41 -13.17 27.51
CA LEU A 463 -23.50 -12.18 28.09
C LEU A 463 -22.58 -12.86 29.11
N LEU A 464 -21.27 -12.75 28.91
CA LEU A 464 -20.26 -13.23 29.83
C LEU A 464 -19.99 -12.19 30.93
N ALA A 465 -20.83 -12.17 31.92
CA ALA A 465 -20.80 -11.26 33.07
C ALA A 465 -20.53 -11.96 34.39
N THR A 466 -19.79 -11.34 35.28
CA THR A 466 -19.22 -11.95 36.49
C THR A 466 -20.27 -12.49 37.46
N ASN A 467 -21.45 -11.91 37.51
CA ASN A 467 -22.54 -12.34 38.42
C ASN A 467 -23.66 -13.14 37.72
N GLU A 468 -23.44 -13.58 36.48
CA GLU A 468 -24.37 -14.45 35.75
C GLU A 468 -23.95 -15.94 35.87
N ASN A 469 -24.86 -16.82 35.49
CA ASN A 469 -24.54 -18.27 35.48
C ASN A 469 -23.68 -18.60 34.27
N ILE A 470 -22.38 -18.46 34.40
CA ILE A 470 -21.42 -18.81 33.36
C ILE A 470 -21.09 -20.32 33.48
N GLU A 471 -21.22 -21.03 32.39
CA GLU A 471 -20.80 -22.41 32.31
C GLU A 471 -19.50 -22.52 31.50
N PHE A 472 -18.45 -23.14 32.07
CA PHE A 472 -17.25 -23.51 31.35
C PHE A 472 -17.14 -25.02 31.27
N LYS A 473 -17.51 -25.61 30.15
CA LYS A 473 -17.64 -27.04 29.93
C LYS A 473 -16.98 -27.52 28.64
N LEU A 474 -16.39 -28.73 28.71
CA LEU A 474 -15.97 -29.47 27.52
C LEU A 474 -17.21 -29.95 26.75
N LYS A 475 -17.36 -29.48 25.53
CA LYS A 475 -18.54 -29.79 24.67
C LYS A 475 -18.23 -30.80 23.57
N ASN A 476 -16.99 -30.83 23.10
CA ASN A 476 -16.58 -31.76 22.04
C ASN A 476 -15.19 -32.31 22.37
N ARG A 477 -15.01 -33.61 22.15
CA ARG A 477 -13.76 -34.32 22.42
C ARG A 477 -12.86 -34.51 21.20
N MET A 478 -13.12 -33.82 20.11
CA MET A 478 -12.21 -33.84 18.96
C MET A 478 -10.96 -33.02 19.29
N PRO A 479 -9.77 -33.64 19.26
CA PRO A 479 -8.52 -32.96 19.59
C PRO A 479 -8.32 -31.71 18.75
N ALA A 480 -7.93 -30.60 19.37
CA ALA A 480 -7.77 -29.31 18.72
C ALA A 480 -6.47 -28.64 19.20
N GLY A 481 -6.04 -27.61 18.48
CA GLY A 481 -4.89 -26.80 18.85
C GLY A 481 -3.67 -26.94 17.95
N GLY A 482 -3.78 -27.63 16.82
CA GLY A 482 -2.73 -27.72 15.82
C GLY A 482 -2.56 -26.40 15.05
N SER A 483 -3.65 -25.74 14.69
CA SER A 483 -3.65 -24.44 14.03
C SER A 483 -4.42 -23.39 14.81
N THR A 484 -4.25 -22.13 14.50
CA THR A 484 -5.17 -21.06 14.92
C THR A 484 -6.49 -21.26 14.19
N PRO A 485 -7.64 -21.33 14.91
CA PRO A 485 -8.94 -21.48 14.27
C PRO A 485 -9.30 -20.25 13.44
N GLY A 486 -9.86 -20.47 12.26
CA GLY A 486 -10.38 -19.44 11.36
C GLY A 486 -11.87 -19.61 11.08
N PHE A 487 -12.54 -18.55 10.66
CA PHE A 487 -13.94 -18.61 10.23
C PHE A 487 -14.04 -18.53 8.71
N LYS A 488 -14.87 -19.41 8.14
CA LYS A 488 -15.41 -19.29 6.80
C LYS A 488 -16.92 -19.17 6.94
N ASP A 489 -17.44 -17.98 6.74
CA ASP A 489 -18.83 -17.63 7.02
C ASP A 489 -19.20 -18.04 8.48
N ASP A 490 -20.21 -18.86 8.70
CA ASP A 490 -20.65 -19.33 10.02
C ASP A 490 -19.92 -20.61 10.50
N VAL A 491 -19.01 -21.15 9.69
CA VAL A 491 -18.30 -22.39 10.01
C VAL A 491 -16.90 -22.07 10.52
N MET A 492 -16.60 -22.54 11.70
CA MET A 492 -15.26 -22.41 12.30
C MET A 492 -14.39 -23.59 11.86
N LEU A 493 -13.23 -23.31 11.29
CA LEU A 493 -12.27 -24.29 10.80
C LEU A 493 -11.07 -24.36 11.75
N TYR A 494 -10.64 -25.58 12.05
CA TYR A 494 -9.44 -25.82 12.86
C TYR A 494 -8.79 -27.16 12.54
N SER A 495 -7.48 -27.27 12.75
CA SER A 495 -6.79 -28.55 12.62
C SER A 495 -6.80 -29.35 13.93
N SER A 496 -6.72 -30.68 13.83
CA SER A 496 -6.47 -31.54 14.99
C SER A 496 -5.15 -31.16 15.69
N SER A 497 -4.97 -31.56 16.92
CA SER A 497 -3.76 -31.30 17.70
C SER A 497 -2.47 -31.83 17.04
N ASP A 498 -2.58 -32.93 16.28
CA ASP A 498 -1.51 -33.49 15.48
C ASP A 498 -1.40 -32.88 14.05
N GLY A 499 -2.28 -31.94 13.70
CA GLY A 499 -2.31 -31.27 12.42
C GLY A 499 -2.79 -32.10 11.22
N THR A 500 -3.10 -33.40 11.40
CA THR A 500 -3.36 -34.32 10.26
C THR A 500 -4.80 -34.33 9.78
N LYS A 501 -5.70 -33.63 10.47
CA LYS A 501 -7.12 -33.53 10.12
C LYS A 501 -7.57 -32.08 10.11
N LEU A 502 -8.51 -31.77 9.25
CA LEU A 502 -9.17 -30.48 9.20
C LEU A 502 -10.63 -30.63 9.60
N TYR A 503 -11.01 -29.97 10.66
CA TYR A 503 -12.38 -29.98 11.15
C TYR A 503 -13.12 -28.69 10.82
N GLY A 504 -14.38 -28.84 10.39
CA GLY A 504 -15.35 -27.76 10.33
C GLY A 504 -16.34 -27.89 11.50
N VAL A 505 -16.54 -26.82 12.23
CA VAL A 505 -17.49 -26.75 13.36
C VAL A 505 -18.60 -25.81 13.02
N ASP A 506 -19.81 -26.29 13.07
CA ASP A 506 -21.02 -25.55 12.81
C ASP A 506 -21.98 -25.64 14.01
N PHE A 507 -22.67 -24.55 14.30
CA PHE A 507 -23.67 -24.54 15.36
C PHE A 507 -25.05 -24.90 14.81
N ASP A 508 -25.57 -26.04 15.23
CA ASP A 508 -26.90 -26.47 14.89
C ASP A 508 -27.92 -25.95 15.92
N LEU A 509 -28.72 -24.97 15.50
CA LEU A 509 -29.75 -24.33 16.32
C LEU A 509 -30.85 -25.30 16.76
N LEU A 510 -31.17 -26.30 15.94
CA LEU A 510 -32.26 -27.25 16.23
C LEU A 510 -31.96 -28.18 17.40
N VAL A 511 -30.69 -28.57 17.52
CA VAL A 511 -30.24 -29.47 18.60
C VAL A 511 -29.39 -28.77 19.64
N ASN A 512 -29.17 -27.46 19.49
CA ASN A 512 -28.32 -26.63 20.34
C ASN A 512 -26.94 -27.28 20.58
N ARG A 513 -26.31 -27.71 19.50
CA ARG A 513 -25.02 -28.42 19.51
C ARG A 513 -24.12 -27.94 18.41
N PHE A 514 -22.85 -28.00 18.68
CA PHE A 514 -21.84 -27.88 17.65
C PHE A 514 -21.65 -29.23 16.93
N GLN A 515 -21.85 -29.23 15.64
CA GLN A 515 -21.54 -30.40 14.82
C GLN A 515 -20.10 -30.26 14.31
N VAL A 516 -19.32 -31.30 14.40
CA VAL A 516 -17.95 -31.37 13.91
C VAL A 516 -17.86 -32.37 12.78
N SER A 517 -17.36 -31.94 11.64
CA SER A 517 -17.12 -32.78 10.47
C SER A 517 -15.64 -32.76 10.08
N ASP A 518 -15.10 -33.92 9.71
CA ASP A 518 -13.75 -34.02 9.13
C ASP A 518 -13.81 -33.68 7.66
N LEU A 519 -13.37 -32.47 7.32
CA LEU A 519 -13.35 -31.94 5.96
C LEU A 519 -12.25 -32.59 5.10
N ALA A 520 -11.15 -33.05 5.72
CA ALA A 520 -10.05 -33.68 5.01
C ALA A 520 -10.19 -35.19 4.83
N LYS A 521 -11.37 -35.76 5.12
CA LYS A 521 -11.61 -37.22 5.07
C LYS A 521 -11.17 -37.86 3.75
N TYR A 522 -11.35 -37.17 2.64
CA TYR A 522 -11.03 -37.65 1.28
C TYR A 522 -9.78 -36.97 0.67
N ALA A 523 -9.04 -36.19 1.46
CA ALA A 523 -7.86 -35.46 1.03
C ALA A 523 -6.66 -35.68 1.98
N LYS A 524 -6.54 -36.87 2.52
CA LYS A 524 -5.51 -37.23 3.53
C LYS A 524 -4.10 -37.08 3.02
N ASP A 525 -3.87 -37.25 1.72
CA ASP A 525 -2.54 -37.11 1.12
C ASP A 525 -2.04 -35.66 1.24
N ILE A 526 -2.97 -34.67 1.23
CA ILE A 526 -2.66 -33.25 1.36
C ILE A 526 -2.39 -32.90 2.83
N THR A 527 -3.19 -33.40 3.76
CA THR A 527 -3.08 -33.03 5.18
C THR A 527 -2.04 -33.84 5.96
N LYS A 528 -1.41 -34.83 5.30
CA LYS A 528 -0.36 -35.66 5.91
C LYS A 528 0.81 -34.85 6.44
N ALA A 529 1.13 -33.72 5.83
CA ALA A 529 2.21 -32.82 6.19
C ALA A 529 1.91 -31.90 7.40
N LYS A 530 0.82 -32.13 8.13
CA LYS A 530 0.38 -31.42 9.33
C LYS A 530 0.06 -29.93 9.09
N ILE A 531 -1.18 -29.58 9.21
CA ILE A 531 -1.68 -28.21 9.05
C ILE A 531 -1.27 -27.35 10.26
N THR A 532 -0.56 -26.26 10.02
CA THR A 532 -0.12 -25.30 11.04
C THR A 532 -0.93 -24.03 11.05
N GLU A 533 -1.40 -23.59 9.87
CA GLU A 533 -2.16 -22.35 9.73
C GLU A 533 -3.36 -22.53 8.82
N LEU A 534 -4.40 -21.73 9.06
CA LEU A 534 -5.62 -21.69 8.28
C LEU A 534 -6.10 -20.25 8.21
N HIS A 535 -6.23 -19.71 7.00
CA HIS A 535 -6.70 -18.36 6.78
C HIS A 535 -7.78 -18.31 5.70
N TYR A 536 -8.94 -17.77 6.04
CA TYR A 536 -9.95 -17.41 5.07
C TYR A 536 -9.66 -16.04 4.48
N VAL A 537 -9.61 -15.96 3.16
CA VAL A 537 -9.42 -14.71 2.45
C VAL A 537 -10.75 -14.33 1.80
N ASN A 538 -11.36 -13.27 2.31
CA ASN A 538 -12.64 -12.77 1.78
C ASN A 538 -12.39 -11.86 0.56
N ASN A 539 -11.96 -12.47 -0.52
CA ASN A 539 -11.79 -11.88 -1.84
C ASN A 539 -12.77 -12.53 -2.82
N GLU A 540 -12.60 -12.32 -4.12
CA GLU A 540 -13.49 -12.88 -5.15
C GLU A 540 -13.49 -14.41 -5.17
N SER A 541 -12.33 -15.04 -4.90
CA SER A 541 -12.20 -16.49 -4.89
C SER A 541 -12.80 -17.17 -3.66
N LYS A 542 -12.93 -16.46 -2.55
CA LYS A 542 -13.49 -16.95 -1.27
C LYS A 542 -12.88 -18.27 -0.80
N LEU A 543 -11.58 -18.44 -0.96
CA LEU A 543 -10.85 -19.65 -0.62
C LEU A 543 -10.30 -19.59 0.81
N VAL A 544 -10.21 -20.75 1.43
CA VAL A 544 -9.43 -20.93 2.66
C VAL A 544 -8.05 -21.46 2.28
N TYR A 545 -7.01 -20.80 2.71
CA TYR A 545 -5.64 -21.24 2.50
C TYR A 545 -5.11 -21.93 3.75
N GLY A 546 -4.48 -23.06 3.56
CA GLY A 546 -3.82 -23.81 4.62
C GLY A 546 -2.33 -23.92 4.36
N LEU A 547 -1.53 -23.71 5.42
CA LEU A 547 -0.09 -23.92 5.44
C LEU A 547 0.22 -25.19 6.24
N THR A 548 1.22 -25.95 5.77
CA THR A 548 1.68 -27.16 6.45
C THR A 548 3.05 -26.97 7.11
N GLU A 549 3.40 -27.83 8.05
CA GLU A 549 4.70 -27.83 8.77
C GLU A 549 5.90 -27.93 7.81
N GLU A 550 5.70 -28.57 6.65
CA GLU A 550 6.73 -28.72 5.60
C GLU A 550 6.83 -27.49 4.69
N GLY A 551 5.98 -26.47 4.86
CA GLY A 551 5.95 -25.27 4.05
C GLY A 551 5.26 -25.44 2.71
N SER A 552 4.46 -26.49 2.53
CA SER A 552 3.55 -26.62 1.39
C SER A 552 2.20 -25.99 1.72
N MET A 553 1.51 -25.50 0.70
CA MET A 553 0.19 -24.88 0.85
C MET A 553 -0.88 -25.67 0.12
N PHE A 554 -2.11 -25.46 0.55
CA PHE A 554 -3.31 -25.86 -0.21
C PHE A 554 -4.36 -24.74 -0.15
N ALA A 555 -5.21 -24.72 -1.16
CA ALA A 555 -6.45 -23.96 -1.13
C ALA A 555 -7.64 -24.91 -0.92
N LEU A 556 -8.60 -24.51 -0.08
CA LEU A 556 -9.84 -25.22 0.17
C LEU A 556 -10.99 -24.38 -0.36
N LEU A 557 -11.68 -24.91 -1.38
CA LEU A 557 -12.99 -24.42 -1.82
C LEU A 557 -14.04 -25.14 -1.00
N TYR A 558 -14.77 -24.40 -0.18
CA TYR A 558 -15.73 -24.97 0.75
C TYR A 558 -17.03 -24.17 0.79
N GLU A 559 -18.14 -24.87 0.60
CA GLU A 559 -19.48 -24.37 0.84
C GLU A 559 -20.30 -25.46 1.52
N LYS A 560 -20.84 -25.15 2.69
CA LYS A 560 -21.55 -26.11 3.54
C LYS A 560 -22.67 -26.83 2.78
N GLY A 561 -22.56 -28.16 2.68
CA GLY A 561 -23.57 -29.03 2.02
C GLY A 561 -23.59 -28.98 0.51
N GLN A 562 -22.71 -28.20 -0.14
CA GLN A 562 -22.64 -28.10 -1.59
C GLN A 562 -21.36 -28.73 -2.15
N TYR A 563 -20.21 -28.24 -1.78
CA TYR A 563 -18.92 -28.72 -2.29
C TYR A 563 -17.80 -28.55 -1.26
N GLN A 564 -16.77 -29.35 -1.46
CA GLN A 564 -15.57 -29.36 -0.65
C GLN A 564 -14.42 -29.86 -1.53
N GLY A 565 -13.51 -28.98 -1.91
CA GLY A 565 -12.39 -29.29 -2.80
C GLY A 565 -11.06 -28.79 -2.29
N PHE A 566 -10.05 -29.67 -2.28
CA PHE A 566 -8.68 -29.34 -1.92
C PHE A 566 -7.81 -29.20 -3.17
N PHE A 567 -7.03 -28.15 -3.22
CA PHE A 567 -6.14 -27.83 -4.34
C PHE A 567 -4.72 -27.59 -3.80
N PRO A 568 -3.81 -28.55 -3.96
CA PRO A 568 -2.41 -28.40 -3.58
C PRO A 568 -1.73 -27.30 -4.39
N LEU A 569 -0.95 -26.46 -3.70
CA LEU A 569 -0.22 -25.34 -4.27
C LEU A 569 1.27 -25.49 -3.96
N ASP A 570 2.10 -25.34 -5.00
CA ASP A 570 3.55 -25.38 -4.91
C ASP A 570 4.09 -24.05 -5.46
N PHE A 571 4.80 -23.30 -4.63
CA PHE A 571 5.36 -22.01 -4.99
C PHE A 571 6.87 -22.08 -5.33
N GLY A 572 7.41 -23.27 -5.53
CA GLY A 572 8.84 -23.48 -5.86
C GLY A 572 9.80 -23.09 -4.72
N GLY A 573 9.32 -23.04 -3.49
CA GLY A 573 10.06 -22.72 -2.27
C GLY A 573 9.28 -23.16 -1.04
N VAL A 574 9.87 -22.99 0.14
CA VAL A 574 9.22 -23.30 1.42
C VAL A 574 8.44 -22.05 1.87
N VAL A 575 7.13 -22.16 1.97
CA VAL A 575 6.31 -21.10 2.56
C VAL A 575 6.42 -21.20 4.08
N TYR A 576 6.83 -20.13 4.72
CA TYR A 576 7.08 -20.10 6.16
C TYR A 576 5.90 -19.55 6.93
N ASP A 577 5.21 -18.55 6.38
CA ASP A 577 4.09 -17.86 7.02
C ASP A 577 3.15 -17.27 5.97
N ILE A 578 1.86 -17.15 6.30
CA ILE A 578 0.84 -16.55 5.44
C ILE A 578 -0.03 -15.58 6.23
N CYS A 579 -0.31 -14.41 5.66
CA CYS A 579 -1.01 -13.34 6.35
C CYS A 579 -2.03 -12.66 5.41
N PRO A 580 -3.33 -12.82 5.65
CA PRO A 580 -4.33 -12.02 4.94
C PRO A 580 -4.36 -10.59 5.48
N ILE A 581 -4.33 -9.62 4.60
CA ILE A 581 -4.45 -8.19 4.91
C ILE A 581 -5.58 -7.54 4.15
N LYS A 582 -6.21 -6.54 4.72
CA LYS A 582 -7.22 -5.71 4.06
C LYS A 582 -6.54 -4.50 3.43
N VAL A 583 -6.80 -4.29 2.14
CA VAL A 583 -6.33 -3.13 1.38
C VAL A 583 -7.52 -2.53 0.61
N GLY A 584 -8.00 -1.40 1.04
CA GLY A 584 -9.23 -0.82 0.54
C GLY A 584 -10.44 -1.72 0.81
N ARG A 585 -11.12 -2.12 -0.24
CA ARG A 585 -12.28 -3.04 -0.17
C ARG A 585 -11.91 -4.52 -0.30
N ASN A 586 -10.69 -4.83 -0.69
CA ASN A 586 -10.24 -6.18 -1.03
C ASN A 586 -9.33 -6.75 0.07
N TYR A 587 -9.29 -8.07 0.13
CA TYR A 587 -8.31 -8.80 0.95
C TYR A 587 -7.22 -9.37 0.05
N LYS A 588 -5.98 -9.27 0.50
CA LYS A 588 -4.79 -9.81 -0.16
C LYS A 588 -4.12 -10.82 0.76
N LEU A 589 -3.49 -11.83 0.19
CA LEU A 589 -2.73 -12.83 0.94
C LEU A 589 -1.24 -12.57 0.76
N LEU A 590 -0.57 -12.16 1.82
CA LEU A 590 0.88 -12.06 1.88
C LEU A 590 1.49 -13.39 2.32
N MET A 591 2.69 -13.67 1.86
CA MET A 591 3.42 -14.89 2.14
C MET A 591 4.89 -14.59 2.38
N VAL A 592 5.48 -15.28 3.34
CA VAL A 592 6.93 -15.34 3.51
C VAL A 592 7.43 -16.63 2.89
N VAL A 593 8.26 -16.52 1.86
CA VAL A 593 8.74 -17.67 1.06
C VAL A 593 10.26 -17.75 1.09
N PHE A 594 10.79 -18.92 1.39
CA PHE A 594 12.22 -19.21 1.29
C PHE A 594 12.54 -19.89 -0.03
N ARG A 595 13.34 -19.23 -0.87
CA ARG A 595 13.76 -19.71 -2.18
C ARG A 595 15.26 -19.55 -2.37
N ASN A 596 15.94 -20.58 -2.84
CA ASN A 596 17.35 -20.50 -3.24
C ASN A 596 18.28 -19.81 -2.21
N GLY A 597 18.02 -20.01 -0.92
CA GLY A 597 18.82 -19.42 0.16
C GLY A 597 18.40 -18.02 0.62
N ASN A 598 17.36 -17.44 0.05
CA ASN A 598 16.87 -16.11 0.40
C ASN A 598 15.41 -16.11 0.87
N TRP A 599 15.06 -15.16 1.69
CA TRP A 599 13.71 -14.93 2.19
C TRP A 599 13.02 -13.82 1.40
N TYR A 600 11.76 -14.03 1.03
CA TYR A 600 10.97 -13.09 0.26
C TYR A 600 9.61 -12.87 0.91
N LEU A 601 9.18 -11.61 0.94
CA LEU A 601 7.80 -11.23 1.16
C LEU A 601 7.14 -11.13 -0.21
N GLU A 602 6.13 -11.95 -0.44
CA GLU A 602 5.40 -12.03 -1.69
C GLU A 602 3.90 -11.86 -1.46
N GLU A 603 3.17 -11.32 -2.42
CA GLU A 603 1.71 -11.32 -2.46
C GLU A 603 1.25 -12.44 -3.38
N LYS A 604 0.41 -13.34 -2.88
CA LYS A 604 -0.30 -14.29 -3.74
C LYS A 604 -1.42 -13.56 -4.46
N LEU A 605 -1.38 -13.59 -5.79
CA LEU A 605 -2.45 -13.02 -6.60
C LEU A 605 -3.74 -13.83 -6.47
N ASP A 606 -4.87 -13.14 -6.45
CA ASP A 606 -6.19 -13.79 -6.49
C ASP A 606 -6.48 -14.38 -7.88
N MET A 607 -7.62 -15.04 -8.04
CA MET A 607 -8.03 -15.70 -9.29
C MET A 607 -8.25 -14.74 -10.47
N GLY A 608 -8.07 -13.47 -10.30
CA GLY A 608 -8.12 -12.45 -11.35
C GLY A 608 -9.51 -12.29 -12.00
N ASN A 609 -9.85 -11.07 -12.34
CA ASN A 609 -11.03 -10.77 -13.12
C ASN A 609 -10.70 -10.89 -14.62
N TYR A 610 -11.26 -11.89 -15.27
CA TYR A 610 -11.21 -11.96 -16.72
C TYR A 610 -12.34 -11.16 -17.34
N ILE A 611 -11.99 -10.34 -18.32
CA ILE A 611 -12.96 -9.74 -19.23
C ILE A 611 -13.25 -10.79 -20.31
N ASP A 612 -14.48 -11.27 -20.35
CA ASP A 612 -14.90 -12.25 -21.35
C ASP A 612 -14.92 -11.62 -22.76
N THR A 613 -13.89 -11.93 -23.52
CA THR A 613 -13.70 -11.39 -24.89
C THR A 613 -14.63 -12.06 -25.90
N SER A 614 -15.34 -13.14 -25.53
CA SER A 614 -16.37 -13.77 -26.38
C SER A 614 -17.70 -12.99 -26.38
N THR A 615 -17.84 -12.00 -25.52
CA THR A 615 -19.06 -11.22 -25.36
C THR A 615 -19.42 -10.46 -26.66
N PRO A 616 -20.57 -10.69 -27.27
CA PRO A 616 -20.95 -10.03 -28.55
C PRO A 616 -21.10 -8.51 -28.46
N ARG A 617 -21.12 -7.95 -27.24
CA ARG A 617 -21.26 -6.51 -26.97
C ARG A 617 -19.96 -5.71 -27.09
N LEU A 618 -18.82 -6.38 -27.02
CA LEU A 618 -17.52 -5.70 -27.16
C LEU A 618 -17.21 -5.45 -28.63
N THR A 619 -16.74 -4.25 -28.93
CA THR A 619 -16.14 -3.91 -30.22
C THR A 619 -14.83 -4.67 -30.43
N ASP A 620 -14.30 -4.74 -31.62
CA ASP A 620 -13.02 -5.41 -31.88
C ASP A 620 -11.85 -4.72 -31.16
N GLU A 621 -11.91 -3.42 -31.00
CA GLU A 621 -10.92 -2.66 -30.23
C GLU A 621 -11.03 -2.95 -28.73
N GLU A 622 -12.22 -2.96 -28.15
CA GLU A 622 -12.43 -3.34 -26.75
C GLU A 622 -11.98 -4.77 -26.48
N LYS A 623 -12.19 -5.72 -27.40
CA LYS A 623 -11.68 -7.08 -27.30
C LYS A 623 -10.15 -7.14 -27.32
N LYS A 624 -9.52 -6.35 -28.18
CA LYS A 624 -8.07 -6.23 -28.24
C LYS A 624 -7.50 -5.83 -26.89
N TRP A 625 -8.00 -4.74 -26.32
CA TRP A 625 -7.52 -4.24 -25.04
C TRP A 625 -7.91 -5.12 -23.85
N ALA A 626 -9.06 -5.74 -23.88
CA ALA A 626 -9.45 -6.74 -22.89
C ALA A 626 -8.51 -7.95 -22.91
N THR A 627 -8.07 -8.39 -24.07
CA THR A 627 -7.08 -9.48 -24.21
C THR A 627 -5.72 -9.06 -23.64
N TYR A 628 -5.28 -7.88 -23.93
CA TYR A 628 -4.06 -7.29 -23.36
C TYR A 628 -4.13 -7.26 -21.82
N ASP A 629 -5.21 -6.70 -21.28
CA ASP A 629 -5.43 -6.60 -19.83
C ASP A 629 -5.54 -7.97 -19.17
N ASN A 630 -6.17 -8.94 -19.82
CA ASN A 630 -6.29 -10.28 -19.29
C ASN A 630 -4.91 -10.94 -19.09
N LEU A 631 -3.97 -10.73 -19.99
CA LEU A 631 -2.62 -11.30 -19.83
C LEU A 631 -1.80 -10.52 -18.79
N GLU A 632 -1.83 -9.19 -18.84
CA GLU A 632 -1.09 -8.32 -17.92
C GLU A 632 -1.60 -8.42 -16.46
N ASN A 633 -2.88 -8.73 -16.25
CA ASN A 633 -3.48 -8.85 -14.92
C ASN A 633 -3.54 -10.29 -14.39
N ASN A 634 -3.34 -11.31 -15.24
CA ASN A 634 -3.43 -12.72 -14.85
C ASN A 634 -2.07 -13.43 -14.99
N ILE A 635 -1.08 -12.88 -14.34
CA ILE A 635 0.30 -13.33 -14.36
C ILE A 635 0.44 -14.68 -13.66
N ALA A 636 0.91 -15.70 -14.40
CA ALA A 636 1.19 -17.03 -13.86
C ALA A 636 2.71 -17.26 -13.65
N LEU A 637 3.37 -16.27 -13.06
CA LEU A 637 4.79 -16.28 -12.70
C LEU A 637 4.92 -16.06 -11.19
N ASP A 638 5.75 -16.84 -10.52
CA ASP A 638 6.06 -16.65 -9.10
C ASP A 638 7.17 -15.61 -8.91
N CYS A 639 7.12 -14.89 -7.80
CA CYS A 639 8.06 -13.83 -7.44
C CYS A 639 8.23 -12.80 -8.57
N TYR A 640 7.12 -12.47 -9.25
CA TYR A 640 7.21 -11.59 -10.40
C TYR A 640 7.52 -10.15 -9.99
N GLN A 641 8.25 -9.47 -10.85
CA GLN A 641 8.60 -8.06 -10.76
C GLN A 641 8.40 -7.39 -12.11
N THR A 642 8.40 -6.08 -12.10
CA THR A 642 8.38 -5.27 -13.33
C THR A 642 9.74 -4.60 -13.54
N TYR A 643 10.15 -4.45 -14.80
CA TYR A 643 11.32 -3.69 -15.19
C TYR A 643 10.96 -2.75 -16.34
N ASP A 644 11.40 -1.53 -16.23
CA ASP A 644 11.36 -0.52 -17.29
C ASP A 644 12.54 0.45 -17.11
N GLU A 645 12.82 1.22 -18.15
CA GLU A 645 13.83 2.28 -18.16
C GLU A 645 13.16 3.67 -18.19
N SER A 646 11.99 3.77 -17.58
CA SER A 646 11.19 4.98 -17.63
C SER A 646 11.84 6.18 -16.93
N PHE A 647 11.58 7.34 -17.46
CA PHE A 647 11.95 8.60 -16.86
C PHE A 647 10.79 9.60 -16.91
N GLY A 648 10.80 10.54 -15.95
CA GLY A 648 9.80 11.60 -15.91
C GLY A 648 10.01 12.61 -17.02
N ALA A 649 8.96 12.94 -17.77
CA ALA A 649 8.98 13.93 -18.83
C ALA A 649 7.61 14.59 -18.95
N GLU A 650 7.58 15.89 -19.20
CA GLU A 650 6.38 16.55 -19.65
C GLU A 650 6.30 16.43 -21.16
N ILE A 651 5.37 15.62 -21.64
CA ILE A 651 5.20 15.36 -23.08
C ILE A 651 3.75 15.65 -23.47
N LYS A 652 3.57 16.40 -24.53
CA LYS A 652 2.27 16.70 -25.12
C LYS A 652 2.22 16.22 -26.54
N VAL A 653 1.20 15.46 -26.89
CA VAL A 653 0.92 15.11 -28.28
C VAL A 653 0.27 16.32 -28.95
N LEU A 654 0.92 16.86 -29.98
CA LEU A 654 0.48 18.06 -30.73
C LEU A 654 -0.43 17.67 -31.90
N ASP A 655 -0.02 16.65 -32.64
CA ASP A 655 -0.78 16.01 -33.71
C ASP A 655 -0.26 14.58 -33.91
N GLU A 656 -0.76 13.87 -34.91
CA GLU A 656 -0.39 12.47 -35.21
C GLU A 656 1.10 12.28 -35.57
N THR A 657 1.84 13.33 -35.80
CA THR A 657 3.23 13.28 -36.27
C THR A 657 4.20 14.07 -35.39
N HIS A 658 3.71 14.80 -34.42
CA HIS A 658 4.56 15.63 -33.56
C HIS A 658 4.19 15.51 -32.08
N ILE A 659 5.21 15.47 -31.25
CA ILE A 659 5.10 15.62 -29.78
C ILE A 659 6.02 16.76 -29.32
N GLY A 660 5.56 17.52 -28.33
CA GLY A 660 6.40 18.47 -27.60
C GLY A 660 6.93 17.84 -26.31
N SER A 661 8.20 18.04 -25.96
CA SER A 661 8.83 17.46 -24.77
C SER A 661 9.74 18.46 -24.07
N ASN A 662 9.86 18.34 -22.75
CA ASN A 662 10.85 19.06 -21.95
C ASN A 662 12.19 18.32 -21.87
N ILE A 663 12.31 17.15 -22.48
CA ILE A 663 13.52 16.31 -22.47
C ILE A 663 14.00 16.07 -23.91
N ASP A 664 15.32 16.09 -24.09
CA ASP A 664 15.95 15.76 -25.37
C ASP A 664 15.88 14.26 -25.66
N LEU A 665 15.06 13.87 -26.63
CA LEU A 665 14.92 12.50 -27.09
C LEU A 665 15.80 12.17 -28.31
N SER A 666 16.82 12.96 -28.63
CA SER A 666 17.70 12.75 -29.80
C SER A 666 18.42 11.40 -29.77
N SER A 667 18.71 10.84 -28.59
CA SER A 667 19.31 9.52 -28.44
C SER A 667 18.38 8.35 -28.83
N PHE A 668 17.11 8.63 -29.02
CA PHE A 668 16.09 7.63 -29.38
C PHE A 668 15.67 7.71 -30.85
N ILE A 669 16.32 8.54 -31.68
CA ILE A 669 16.00 8.61 -33.12
C ILE A 669 16.14 7.21 -33.76
N GLY A 670 15.09 6.78 -34.45
CA GLY A 670 14.95 5.45 -35.06
C GLY A 670 14.44 4.36 -34.11
N LYS A 671 14.26 4.67 -32.81
CA LYS A 671 13.72 3.76 -31.79
C LYS A 671 12.28 4.12 -31.44
N THR A 672 11.60 3.19 -30.81
CA THR A 672 10.26 3.44 -30.26
C THR A 672 10.33 3.89 -28.81
N ILE A 673 9.35 4.69 -28.41
CA ILE A 673 9.16 5.14 -27.04
C ILE A 673 7.68 5.03 -26.69
N MET A 674 7.37 4.47 -25.54
CA MET A 674 6.02 4.45 -25.00
C MET A 674 5.83 5.65 -24.07
N LEU A 675 4.76 6.41 -24.27
CA LEU A 675 4.38 7.57 -23.47
C LEU A 675 3.14 7.20 -22.64
N SER A 676 3.16 7.45 -21.34
CA SER A 676 2.06 7.15 -20.44
C SER A 676 2.06 8.07 -19.23
N ASN A 677 0.98 8.02 -18.44
CA ASN A 677 0.90 8.64 -17.13
C ASN A 677 1.06 7.58 -16.05
N ASP A 678 1.58 7.96 -14.90
CA ASP A 678 1.72 7.06 -13.74
C ASP A 678 0.33 6.54 -13.32
N GLY A 679 0.20 5.21 -13.30
CA GLY A 679 -1.05 4.54 -12.93
C GLY A 679 -2.16 4.60 -13.98
N ASN A 680 -1.94 5.21 -15.14
CA ASN A 680 -2.90 5.25 -16.23
C ASN A 680 -2.70 4.10 -17.20
N LYS A 681 -3.81 3.54 -17.71
CA LYS A 681 -3.80 2.51 -18.77
C LYS A 681 -3.67 3.09 -20.17
N ASP A 682 -3.76 4.40 -20.32
CA ASP A 682 -3.64 5.07 -21.58
C ASP A 682 -2.17 5.28 -21.95
N PHE A 683 -1.83 4.99 -23.19
CA PHE A 683 -0.47 5.13 -23.68
C PHE A 683 -0.41 5.34 -25.20
N VAL A 684 0.72 5.87 -25.64
CA VAL A 684 1.09 5.97 -27.06
C VAL A 684 2.45 5.33 -27.24
N ILE A 685 2.60 4.45 -28.23
CA ILE A 685 3.90 3.97 -28.69
C ILE A 685 4.23 4.71 -29.99
N ALA A 686 5.31 5.48 -29.96
CA ALA A 686 5.72 6.35 -31.04
C ALA A 686 7.19 6.08 -31.42
N ARG A 687 7.46 5.96 -32.72
CA ARG A 687 8.82 5.91 -33.26
C ARG A 687 9.34 7.31 -33.43
N VAL A 688 10.49 7.62 -32.87
CA VAL A 688 11.14 8.92 -32.94
C VAL A 688 11.84 9.05 -34.29
N GLU A 689 11.37 9.96 -35.17
CA GLU A 689 11.96 10.19 -36.48
C GLU A 689 13.02 11.29 -36.45
N SER A 690 12.73 12.40 -35.77
CA SER A 690 13.68 13.50 -35.60
C SER A 690 13.35 14.32 -34.36
N VAL A 691 14.35 14.99 -33.85
CA VAL A 691 14.22 15.90 -32.70
C VAL A 691 14.74 17.29 -33.07
N LYS A 692 13.99 18.33 -32.77
CA LYS A 692 14.36 19.70 -32.97
C LYS A 692 14.32 20.45 -31.64
N THR A 693 15.46 21.02 -31.25
CA THR A 693 15.56 21.88 -30.08
C THR A 693 14.91 23.21 -30.32
N LEU A 694 14.11 23.70 -29.40
CA LEU A 694 13.53 25.03 -29.41
C LEU A 694 14.33 25.97 -28.52
N TYR A 695 14.37 27.24 -28.91
CA TYR A 695 14.86 28.33 -28.03
C TYR A 695 13.92 28.42 -26.82
N ALA A 696 14.48 28.48 -25.63
CA ALA A 696 13.74 28.56 -24.39
C ALA A 696 13.80 29.97 -23.79
N TRP A 697 12.66 30.44 -23.36
CA TRP A 697 12.44 31.77 -22.83
C TRP A 697 11.76 31.62 -21.43
N ASP A 698 11.87 32.68 -20.64
CA ASP A 698 11.16 32.76 -19.35
C ASP A 698 9.64 32.75 -19.53
N TYR A 699 8.95 32.66 -18.40
CA TYR A 699 7.49 32.65 -18.39
C TYR A 699 6.90 33.98 -18.78
N TYR A 700 5.77 33.94 -19.45
CA TYR A 700 4.92 35.08 -19.71
C TYR A 700 3.50 34.85 -19.23
N TYR A 701 2.73 35.92 -19.03
CA TYR A 701 1.32 35.81 -18.66
C TYR A 701 0.47 35.83 -19.93
N ASP A 702 -0.41 34.86 -20.10
CA ASP A 702 -1.38 34.87 -21.18
C ASP A 702 -2.50 35.91 -20.94
N LEU A 703 -3.46 35.99 -21.85
CA LEU A 703 -4.57 36.95 -21.74
C LEU A 703 -5.54 36.63 -20.58
N THR A 704 -5.51 35.42 -20.06
CA THR A 704 -6.31 34.98 -18.90
C THR A 704 -5.59 35.22 -17.57
N GLY A 705 -4.32 35.62 -17.60
CA GLY A 705 -3.46 35.80 -16.45
C GLY A 705 -2.75 34.50 -16.00
N GLU A 706 -2.86 33.45 -16.80
CA GLU A 706 -2.14 32.20 -16.55
C GLU A 706 -0.68 32.34 -16.99
N ILE A 707 0.25 31.74 -16.20
CA ILE A 707 1.67 31.76 -16.52
C ILE A 707 1.96 30.67 -17.55
N LYS A 708 2.50 31.11 -18.72
CA LYS A 708 2.94 30.22 -19.79
C LYS A 708 4.44 30.37 -20.02
N ARG A 709 5.10 29.29 -20.46
CA ARG A 709 6.49 29.32 -20.88
C ARG A 709 6.52 29.55 -22.41
N TYR A 710 7.40 30.43 -22.85
CA TYR A 710 7.58 30.72 -24.29
C TYR A 710 8.69 29.85 -24.88
N THR A 711 8.44 29.31 -26.07
CA THR A 711 9.45 28.57 -26.85
C THR A 711 9.37 28.97 -28.33
N ASP A 712 10.49 28.94 -29.06
CA ASP A 712 10.52 29.22 -30.49
C ASP A 712 11.60 28.40 -31.22
N PHE A 713 11.46 28.30 -32.54
CA PHE A 713 12.35 27.52 -33.42
C PHE A 713 13.63 28.27 -33.85
N ALA A 714 13.66 29.60 -33.68
CA ALA A 714 14.78 30.43 -34.04
C ALA A 714 14.80 31.68 -33.17
N GLN A 715 15.80 32.54 -33.33
CA GLN A 715 15.75 33.87 -32.73
C GLN A 715 14.51 34.60 -33.26
N PRO A 716 13.57 34.95 -32.37
CA PRO A 716 12.30 35.49 -32.85
C PRO A 716 12.44 36.91 -33.38
N SER A 717 11.71 37.18 -34.46
CA SER A 717 11.64 38.48 -35.11
C SER A 717 10.29 39.14 -34.87
N SER A 718 10.23 40.45 -34.98
CA SER A 718 8.99 41.22 -34.83
C SER A 718 7.91 40.75 -35.81
N GLY A 719 6.77 40.36 -35.26
CA GLY A 719 5.65 39.78 -35.99
C GLY A 719 5.55 38.26 -35.94
N ASP A 720 6.57 37.58 -35.41
CA ASP A 720 6.50 36.13 -35.19
C ASP A 720 5.52 35.82 -34.06
N PHE A 721 4.86 34.66 -34.16
CA PHE A 721 3.97 34.18 -33.09
C PHE A 721 4.77 33.58 -31.93
N VAL A 722 4.25 33.80 -30.74
CA VAL A 722 4.75 33.17 -29.54
C VAL A 722 4.13 31.77 -29.42
N TYR A 723 4.92 30.81 -29.10
CA TYR A 723 4.49 29.41 -28.86
C TYR A 723 4.64 29.05 -27.41
N ASP A 724 3.80 28.16 -26.91
CA ASP A 724 3.96 27.60 -25.55
C ASP A 724 5.12 26.60 -25.47
N LYS A 725 5.40 26.10 -24.28
CA LYS A 725 6.48 25.12 -24.05
C LYS A 725 6.35 23.81 -24.84
N TYR A 726 5.24 23.57 -25.49
CA TYR A 726 4.99 22.41 -26.35
C TYR A 726 4.93 22.78 -27.85
N GLY A 727 5.22 24.02 -28.21
CA GLY A 727 5.15 24.45 -29.60
C GLY A 727 3.74 24.78 -30.08
N VAL A 728 2.76 24.94 -29.20
CA VAL A 728 1.41 25.36 -29.55
C VAL A 728 1.39 26.89 -29.70
N LYS A 729 0.85 27.35 -30.80
CA LYS A 729 0.70 28.79 -31.12
C LYS A 729 -0.19 29.46 -30.05
N SER A 730 0.29 30.56 -29.47
CA SER A 730 -0.45 31.40 -28.53
C SER A 730 -1.08 32.63 -29.19
N ASP A 731 -1.88 33.37 -28.44
CA ASP A 731 -2.46 34.65 -28.87
C ASP A 731 -1.50 35.84 -28.72
N TRP A 732 -0.21 35.59 -28.67
CA TRP A 732 0.83 36.59 -28.51
C TRP A 732 1.76 36.60 -29.71
N VAL A 733 2.29 37.81 -30.06
CA VAL A 733 3.27 38.01 -31.10
C VAL A 733 4.47 38.78 -30.59
N VAL A 734 5.62 38.56 -31.19
CA VAL A 734 6.83 39.32 -30.91
C VAL A 734 6.65 40.77 -31.37
N HIS A 735 6.82 41.70 -30.47
CA HIS A 735 6.66 43.12 -30.72
C HIS A 735 7.98 43.79 -31.06
N ARG A 736 9.09 43.34 -30.47
CA ARG A 736 10.45 43.76 -30.76
C ARG A 736 11.35 42.56 -30.93
N ASP A 737 12.26 42.69 -31.90
CA ASP A 737 13.29 41.74 -32.19
C ASP A 737 14.16 41.43 -30.95
N TYR A 738 14.83 40.33 -31.02
CA TYR A 738 15.74 39.86 -29.99
C TYR A 738 16.82 40.89 -29.67
N THR A 739 16.97 41.16 -28.38
CA THR A 739 18.07 41.96 -27.83
C THR A 739 19.09 41.01 -27.23
N PRO A 740 20.34 40.98 -27.74
CA PRO A 740 21.38 40.09 -27.21
C PRO A 740 21.69 40.35 -25.73
N ALA A 741 22.18 39.31 -25.03
CA ALA A 741 22.67 39.43 -23.67
C ALA A 741 23.79 40.52 -23.59
N HIS A 742 23.72 41.41 -22.59
CA HIS A 742 24.70 42.48 -22.34
C HIS A 742 24.73 42.80 -20.86
N ASP A 743 25.89 43.21 -20.35
CA ASP A 743 26.11 43.72 -18.99
C ASP A 743 25.54 42.81 -17.89
N GLY A 744 25.56 41.49 -18.09
CA GLY A 744 25.06 40.51 -17.12
C GLY A 744 23.56 40.26 -17.14
N TYR A 745 22.84 40.86 -18.12
CA TYR A 745 21.45 40.57 -18.39
C TYR A 745 21.31 39.51 -19.53
N PRO A 746 20.43 38.53 -19.40
CA PRO A 746 20.17 37.55 -20.46
C PRO A 746 19.54 38.24 -21.69
N GLY A 747 19.63 37.57 -22.83
CA GLY A 747 18.93 38.01 -24.04
C GLY A 747 17.45 38.17 -23.78
N SER A 748 16.77 39.08 -24.50
CA SER A 748 15.35 39.32 -24.27
C SER A 748 14.59 39.67 -25.52
N ILE A 749 13.29 39.41 -25.51
CA ILE A 749 12.30 39.85 -26.48
C ILE A 749 11.18 40.60 -25.78
N VAL A 750 10.44 41.41 -26.56
CA VAL A 750 9.20 42.02 -26.07
C VAL A 750 8.04 41.44 -26.87
N ILE A 751 7.05 40.93 -26.16
CA ILE A 751 5.84 40.32 -26.71
C ILE A 751 4.60 41.18 -26.43
N LYS A 752 3.58 41.05 -27.25
CA LYS A 752 2.26 41.70 -27.09
C LYS A 752 1.13 40.77 -27.54
N PRO A 753 -0.08 40.94 -27.00
CA PRO A 753 -1.25 40.23 -27.52
C PRO A 753 -1.48 40.52 -29.01
N ASP A 754 -1.86 39.50 -29.79
CA ASP A 754 -2.29 39.64 -31.20
C ASP A 754 -3.74 40.15 -31.28
N VAL A 755 -3.98 41.27 -30.58
CA VAL A 755 -5.29 41.92 -30.54
C VAL A 755 -5.10 43.39 -30.95
N SER A 756 -5.88 43.82 -31.92
CA SER A 756 -5.83 45.19 -32.38
C SER A 756 -6.13 46.18 -31.26
N GLY A 757 -5.21 47.11 -31.02
CA GLY A 757 -5.36 48.16 -29.99
C GLY A 757 -4.87 47.79 -28.58
N SER A 758 -4.31 46.63 -28.38
CA SER A 758 -3.70 46.29 -27.10
C SER A 758 -2.42 47.08 -26.84
N SER A 759 -2.32 47.73 -25.68
CA SER A 759 -1.12 48.41 -25.18
C SER A 759 -0.31 47.55 -24.22
N THR A 760 -0.76 46.33 -23.92
CA THR A 760 -0.06 45.40 -22.98
C THR A 760 1.17 44.85 -23.68
N ILE A 761 2.32 44.99 -23.01
CA ILE A 761 3.60 44.43 -23.49
C ILE A 761 4.25 43.67 -22.31
N GLN A 762 4.96 42.60 -22.63
CA GLN A 762 5.79 41.87 -21.65
C GLN A 762 7.19 41.69 -22.22
N THR A 763 8.19 41.82 -21.36
CA THR A 763 9.57 41.43 -21.68
C THR A 763 9.79 40.04 -21.20
N VAL A 764 10.28 39.16 -22.07
CA VAL A 764 10.59 37.76 -21.80
C VAL A 764 12.09 37.57 -21.97
N TYR A 765 12.74 36.97 -21.03
CA TYR A 765 14.18 36.76 -21.00
C TYR A 765 14.54 35.36 -21.47
N GLU A 766 15.68 35.24 -22.14
CA GLU A 766 16.28 33.97 -22.51
C GLU A 766 16.64 33.18 -21.24
N ASN A 767 16.23 31.91 -21.18
CA ASN A 767 16.51 31.04 -20.06
C ASN A 767 17.14 29.73 -20.57
N PRO A 768 18.48 29.66 -20.57
CA PRO A 768 19.21 28.48 -21.07
C PRO A 768 18.92 27.18 -20.30
N ASP A 769 18.38 27.26 -19.09
CA ASP A 769 18.02 26.09 -18.30
C ASP A 769 16.65 25.51 -18.67
N CYS A 770 15.94 26.17 -19.59
CA CYS A 770 14.64 25.72 -20.07
C CYS A 770 14.79 24.94 -21.38
N ASN A 771 14.82 23.63 -21.31
CA ASN A 771 14.84 22.76 -22.48
C ASN A 771 13.43 22.51 -23.01
N ALA A 772 13.22 22.77 -24.30
CA ALA A 772 11.99 22.42 -25.01
C ALA A 772 12.33 21.85 -26.39
N TYR A 773 11.63 20.78 -26.76
CA TYR A 773 11.91 20.03 -27.98
C TYR A 773 10.62 19.72 -28.73
N ILE A 774 10.65 19.82 -30.06
CA ILE A 774 9.62 19.23 -30.93
C ILE A 774 10.19 17.97 -31.56
N ILE A 775 9.45 16.91 -31.46
CA ILE A 775 9.85 15.58 -31.87
C ILE A 775 8.86 15.11 -32.94
N THR A 776 9.35 14.84 -34.13
CA THR A 776 8.56 14.20 -35.19
C THR A 776 8.51 12.72 -34.91
N VAL A 777 7.32 12.17 -34.90
CA VAL A 777 7.07 10.78 -34.57
C VAL A 777 6.17 10.07 -35.58
N THR A 778 6.29 8.74 -35.64
CA THR A 778 5.29 7.87 -36.25
C THR A 778 4.62 7.09 -35.13
N ILE A 779 3.31 7.26 -34.97
CA ILE A 779 2.55 6.52 -33.94
C ILE A 779 2.34 5.08 -34.42
N GLU A 780 2.86 4.11 -33.69
CA GLU A 780 2.73 2.68 -34.00
C GLU A 780 1.56 2.03 -33.26
N ALA A 781 1.28 2.47 -32.02
CA ALA A 781 0.13 2.01 -31.25
C ALA A 781 -0.37 3.10 -30.31
N GLN A 782 -1.67 3.10 -30.06
CA GLN A 782 -2.33 4.05 -29.17
C GLN A 782 -3.46 3.38 -28.41
N ARG A 783 -3.58 3.72 -27.13
CA ARG A 783 -4.69 3.33 -26.27
C ARG A 783 -5.15 4.53 -25.44
N GLY A 784 -6.45 4.82 -25.48
CA GLY A 784 -7.07 5.88 -24.67
C GLY A 784 -6.77 7.30 -25.13
N GLU A 785 -6.89 8.27 -24.22
CA GLU A 785 -6.63 9.69 -24.48
C GLU A 785 -5.12 9.97 -24.55
N THR A 786 -4.72 10.84 -25.45
CA THR A 786 -3.32 10.99 -25.86
C THR A 786 -2.80 12.42 -25.75
N GLU A 787 -3.34 13.23 -24.85
CA GLU A 787 -3.00 14.64 -24.84
C GLU A 787 -1.75 15.01 -24.03
N ASN A 788 -1.59 14.49 -22.80
CA ASN A 788 -0.49 14.88 -21.93
C ASN A 788 0.06 13.66 -21.17
N PHE A 789 1.37 13.47 -21.22
CA PHE A 789 2.05 12.37 -20.56
C PHE A 789 3.14 12.88 -19.61
N THR A 790 3.33 12.15 -18.51
CA THR A 790 4.30 12.48 -17.47
C THR A 790 5.48 11.52 -17.41
N LYS A 791 5.41 10.41 -18.16
CA LYS A 791 6.46 9.40 -18.24
C LYS A 791 6.71 8.95 -19.67
N ALA A 792 7.97 8.71 -19.96
CA ALA A 792 8.47 8.13 -21.19
C ALA A 792 9.22 6.83 -20.89
N TYR A 793 8.91 5.78 -21.63
CA TYR A 793 9.47 4.44 -21.53
C TYR A 793 10.23 4.15 -22.84
N PRO A 794 11.55 4.27 -22.88
CA PRO A 794 12.33 3.90 -24.04
C PRO A 794 12.32 2.39 -24.27
N GLU A 795 12.48 1.96 -25.53
CA GLU A 795 12.63 0.55 -25.84
C GLU A 795 13.98 0.00 -25.41
N PHE A 796 13.99 -1.23 -24.92
CA PHE A 796 15.19 -2.01 -24.60
C PHE A 796 15.05 -3.43 -25.12
N THR A 797 16.19 -4.11 -25.33
CA THR A 797 16.26 -5.49 -25.83
C THR A 797 16.95 -6.46 -24.85
N GLU A 798 17.46 -5.95 -23.76
CA GLU A 798 18.10 -6.72 -22.71
C GLU A 798 17.84 -6.08 -21.33
N PHE A 799 17.78 -6.90 -20.30
CA PHE A 799 17.68 -6.41 -18.92
C PHE A 799 18.28 -7.41 -17.94
N ALA A 800 18.64 -6.96 -16.75
CA ALA A 800 19.11 -7.81 -15.66
C ALA A 800 17.96 -8.03 -14.66
N PRO A 801 17.39 -9.25 -14.54
CA PRO A 801 16.34 -9.52 -13.58
C PRO A 801 16.88 -9.47 -12.15
N ASN A 802 16.19 -8.78 -11.27
CA ASN A 802 16.47 -8.77 -9.83
C ASN A 802 15.82 -9.99 -9.16
N LEU A 803 16.21 -11.18 -9.60
CA LEU A 803 15.79 -12.45 -9.00
C LEU A 803 17.02 -13.18 -8.48
N PRO A 804 16.89 -13.97 -7.40
CA PRO A 804 17.98 -14.86 -7.00
C PRO A 804 18.30 -15.79 -8.16
N GLN A 805 19.53 -16.31 -8.25
CA GLN A 805 19.99 -17.19 -9.34
C GLN A 805 18.96 -18.30 -9.62
N VAL A 806 18.05 -18.03 -10.54
CA VAL A 806 16.95 -18.92 -10.90
C VAL A 806 17.30 -19.58 -12.23
N ALA A 807 16.86 -20.82 -12.39
CA ALA A 807 17.17 -21.57 -13.59
C ALA A 807 16.57 -20.94 -14.86
N ASP A 808 15.30 -20.51 -14.78
CA ASP A 808 14.56 -19.97 -15.91
C ASP A 808 13.70 -18.77 -15.47
N VAL A 809 13.64 -17.74 -16.31
CA VAL A 809 12.83 -16.54 -16.12
C VAL A 809 11.85 -16.41 -17.27
N GLY A 810 10.57 -16.42 -16.97
CA GLY A 810 9.51 -16.11 -17.92
C GLY A 810 9.30 -14.60 -18.00
N VAL A 811 8.97 -14.08 -19.16
CA VAL A 811 8.76 -12.66 -19.40
C VAL A 811 7.41 -12.44 -20.08
N ILE A 812 6.66 -11.47 -19.58
CA ILE A 812 5.43 -10.94 -20.20
C ILE A 812 5.70 -9.49 -20.53
N SER A 813 5.40 -9.09 -21.75
CA SER A 813 5.50 -7.69 -22.17
C SER A 813 4.46 -7.38 -23.23
N GLU A 814 3.79 -6.28 -23.05
CA GLU A 814 2.84 -5.71 -24.04
C GLU A 814 1.87 -6.75 -24.58
N GLY A 815 1.26 -7.53 -23.65
CA GLY A 815 0.30 -8.57 -24.00
C GLY A 815 0.89 -9.83 -24.62
N ARG A 816 2.21 -10.07 -24.52
CA ARG A 816 2.91 -11.26 -25.05
C ARG A 816 3.67 -11.99 -23.96
N TYR A 817 3.75 -13.31 -24.08
CA TYR A 817 4.62 -14.14 -23.25
C TYR A 817 5.84 -14.60 -24.05
N PHE A 818 7.01 -14.34 -23.52
CA PHE A 818 8.27 -14.89 -24.06
C PHE A 818 8.67 -16.12 -23.26
N ASN A 819 9.03 -17.19 -23.99
CA ASN A 819 9.45 -18.43 -23.36
C ASN A 819 10.58 -18.19 -22.36
N ALA A 820 10.53 -18.94 -21.26
CA ALA A 820 11.49 -18.81 -20.20
C ALA A 820 12.92 -19.04 -20.70
N THR A 821 13.82 -18.17 -20.33
CA THR A 821 15.24 -18.22 -20.66
C THR A 821 16.09 -18.06 -19.40
N LYS A 822 17.29 -18.62 -19.43
CA LYS A 822 18.28 -18.42 -18.35
C LYS A 822 19.00 -17.11 -18.56
N PRO A 823 19.27 -16.34 -17.49
CA PRO A 823 20.22 -15.25 -17.56
C PRO A 823 21.59 -15.73 -18.06
N ASP A 824 22.28 -14.90 -18.81
CA ASP A 824 23.64 -15.16 -19.29
C ASP A 824 24.67 -15.10 -18.14
N GLU A 825 25.96 -15.22 -18.47
CA GLU A 825 27.06 -15.15 -17.49
C GLU A 825 27.16 -13.79 -16.78
N ASN A 826 26.58 -12.74 -17.35
CA ASN A 826 26.50 -11.40 -16.78
C ASN A 826 25.18 -11.15 -16.04
N GLY A 827 24.33 -12.15 -15.94
CA GLY A 827 23.02 -12.04 -15.31
C GLY A 827 21.96 -11.34 -16.17
N LYS A 828 22.18 -11.20 -17.48
CA LYS A 828 21.26 -10.54 -18.40
C LYS A 828 20.35 -11.51 -19.15
N ILE A 829 19.15 -11.06 -19.46
CA ILE A 829 18.18 -11.71 -20.35
C ILE A 829 18.07 -10.89 -21.63
N TYR A 830 18.12 -11.56 -22.77
CA TYR A 830 17.92 -10.97 -24.09
C TYR A 830 16.50 -11.24 -24.57
N LEU A 831 15.81 -10.18 -24.94
CA LEU A 831 14.44 -10.25 -25.43
C LEU A 831 14.43 -10.49 -26.94
N PRO A 832 13.52 -11.30 -27.48
CA PRO A 832 13.42 -11.57 -28.90
C PRO A 832 12.94 -10.36 -29.72
N ALA A 833 12.36 -9.38 -29.07
CA ALA A 833 11.90 -8.12 -29.66
C ALA A 833 12.10 -6.97 -28.66
N PRO A 834 12.22 -5.71 -29.12
CA PRO A 834 12.25 -4.54 -28.25
C PRO A 834 10.97 -4.44 -27.41
N CYS A 835 11.12 -4.06 -26.15
CA CYS A 835 10.03 -3.86 -25.18
C CYS A 835 10.25 -2.56 -24.42
N HIS A 836 9.16 -1.94 -23.95
CA HIS A 836 9.21 -0.71 -23.16
C HIS A 836 9.05 -0.98 -21.66
N LYS A 837 8.36 -2.07 -21.35
CA LYS A 837 8.14 -2.55 -20.00
C LYS A 837 8.00 -4.07 -20.02
N VAL A 838 8.60 -4.75 -19.06
CA VAL A 838 8.49 -6.20 -18.92
C VAL A 838 8.03 -6.56 -17.51
N ILE A 839 7.22 -7.60 -17.42
CA ILE A 839 6.90 -8.33 -16.21
C ILE A 839 7.68 -9.64 -16.30
N TYR A 840 8.47 -9.96 -15.31
CA TYR A 840 9.32 -11.15 -15.30
C TYR A 840 9.22 -11.89 -13.97
N GLY A 841 9.37 -13.20 -13.99
CA GLY A 841 9.28 -14.04 -12.81
C GLY A 841 9.58 -15.49 -13.10
N VAL A 842 9.38 -16.35 -12.10
CA VAL A 842 9.66 -17.78 -12.19
C VAL A 842 8.43 -18.51 -12.71
N PRO A 843 8.48 -19.14 -13.89
CA PRO A 843 7.38 -19.97 -14.37
C PRO A 843 7.29 -21.25 -13.53
N TYR A 844 6.09 -21.74 -13.35
CA TYR A 844 5.82 -22.98 -12.62
C TYR A 844 4.89 -23.91 -13.39
N GLU A 845 5.00 -25.19 -13.07
CA GLU A 845 4.17 -26.22 -13.66
C GLU A 845 2.80 -26.30 -12.96
N SER A 846 1.74 -26.39 -13.77
CA SER A 846 0.39 -26.74 -13.33
C SER A 846 0.00 -28.08 -13.97
N VAL A 847 -0.53 -29.00 -13.17
CA VAL A 847 -0.96 -30.33 -13.62
C VAL A 847 -2.30 -30.68 -13.01
N ALA A 848 -3.21 -31.17 -13.82
CA ALA A 848 -4.46 -31.78 -13.37
C ALA A 848 -4.64 -33.14 -14.06
N ILE A 849 -4.99 -34.17 -13.28
CA ILE A 849 -5.22 -35.51 -13.81
C ILE A 849 -6.66 -35.92 -13.53
N ILE A 850 -7.40 -36.17 -14.59
CA ILE A 850 -8.76 -36.69 -14.58
C ILE A 850 -8.71 -38.22 -14.76
N LYS A 851 -9.21 -38.96 -13.75
CA LYS A 851 -9.26 -40.42 -13.83
C LYS A 851 -10.52 -40.83 -14.56
N LEU A 852 -10.35 -41.69 -15.57
CA LEU A 852 -11.47 -42.30 -16.27
C LEU A 852 -12.24 -43.28 -15.36
N GLN A 853 -13.50 -42.97 -15.14
CA GLN A 853 -14.43 -43.85 -14.47
C GLN A 853 -15.09 -44.79 -15.48
N ALA A 854 -14.65 -46.02 -15.52
CA ALA A 854 -15.23 -47.04 -16.38
C ALA A 854 -15.05 -48.41 -15.75
N PRO A 855 -15.83 -49.44 -16.15
CA PRO A 855 -15.75 -50.76 -15.57
C PRO A 855 -14.30 -51.27 -15.56
N TYR A 856 -13.86 -51.82 -14.42
CA TYR A 856 -12.48 -52.27 -14.19
C TYR A 856 -11.95 -53.31 -15.16
N GLU A 857 -12.83 -54.08 -15.74
CA GLU A 857 -12.48 -55.27 -16.53
C GLU A 857 -12.30 -55.01 -18.05
N SER A 858 -12.34 -53.76 -18.48
CA SER A 858 -12.18 -53.42 -19.90
C SER A 858 -10.90 -52.66 -20.15
N LEU A 859 -10.23 -52.94 -21.28
CA LEU A 859 -9.19 -52.10 -21.83
C LEU A 859 -9.83 -50.82 -22.39
N LYS A 860 -9.21 -49.66 -22.09
CA LYS A 860 -9.73 -48.38 -22.46
C LYS A 860 -8.66 -47.59 -23.19
N ASN A 861 -9.04 -46.86 -24.22
CA ASN A 861 -8.21 -45.77 -24.75
C ASN A 861 -9.07 -44.52 -24.96
N ILE A 862 -8.45 -43.39 -24.80
CA ILE A 862 -9.04 -42.07 -25.08
C ILE A 862 -8.72 -41.75 -26.54
N ALA A 863 -9.70 -41.87 -27.41
CA ALA A 863 -9.50 -41.62 -28.83
C ALA A 863 -9.55 -40.14 -29.20
N GLN A 864 -10.38 -39.38 -28.47
CA GLN A 864 -10.58 -37.95 -28.73
C GLN A 864 -10.96 -37.24 -27.45
N VAL A 865 -10.57 -36.01 -27.36
CA VAL A 865 -10.94 -35.06 -26.31
C VAL A 865 -11.46 -33.79 -26.95
N ASP A 866 -12.67 -33.36 -26.59
CA ASP A 866 -13.18 -32.03 -26.87
C ASP A 866 -12.97 -31.20 -25.59
N LEU A 867 -12.13 -30.17 -25.65
CA LEU A 867 -11.71 -29.35 -24.52
C LEU A 867 -12.26 -27.93 -24.70
N SER A 868 -13.15 -27.52 -23.81
CA SER A 868 -13.66 -26.14 -23.80
C SER A 868 -12.86 -25.29 -22.85
N VAL A 869 -12.26 -24.22 -23.39
CA VAL A 869 -11.40 -23.29 -22.64
C VAL A 869 -11.89 -21.87 -22.78
N ILE A 870 -11.56 -21.04 -21.78
CA ILE A 870 -11.76 -19.59 -21.77
C ILE A 870 -10.44 -18.92 -21.37
N ASP A 871 -10.11 -17.81 -22.01
CA ASP A 871 -8.97 -16.95 -21.67
C ASP A 871 -7.67 -17.75 -21.44
N SER A 872 -7.45 -18.74 -22.29
CA SER A 872 -6.33 -19.66 -22.22
C SER A 872 -5.29 -19.34 -23.30
N THR A 873 -4.01 -19.45 -22.95
CA THR A 873 -2.93 -19.17 -23.88
C THR A 873 -2.18 -20.43 -24.25
N HIS A 874 -1.97 -21.34 -23.28
CA HIS A 874 -1.23 -22.60 -23.51
C HIS A 874 -1.75 -23.69 -22.59
N LEU A 875 -2.05 -24.86 -23.16
CA LEU A 875 -2.41 -26.06 -22.41
C LEU A 875 -1.98 -27.32 -23.17
N GLU A 876 -1.29 -28.22 -22.49
CA GLU A 876 -0.91 -29.56 -22.97
C GLU A 876 -1.95 -30.56 -22.50
N VAL A 877 -2.33 -31.47 -23.39
CA VAL A 877 -3.33 -32.53 -23.15
C VAL A 877 -2.80 -33.87 -23.64
N GLY A 878 -2.85 -34.87 -22.79
CA GLY A 878 -2.37 -36.22 -23.15
C GLY A 878 -2.83 -37.29 -22.19
N THR A 879 -2.47 -38.52 -22.46
CA THR A 879 -2.68 -39.66 -21.56
C THR A 879 -1.38 -40.09 -20.87
N ASN A 880 -0.28 -39.57 -21.33
CA ASN A 880 1.05 -39.74 -20.78
C ASN A 880 1.80 -38.40 -20.76
N PHE A 881 2.70 -38.20 -19.81
CA PHE A 881 3.53 -36.99 -19.70
C PHE A 881 4.52 -36.82 -20.86
N ASP A 882 4.92 -37.91 -21.50
CA ASP A 882 5.91 -37.94 -22.60
C ASP A 882 5.24 -37.75 -23.98
N ASP A 883 3.90 -37.88 -24.07
CA ASP A 883 3.13 -37.77 -25.32
C ASP A 883 1.91 -36.88 -25.08
N THR A 884 2.15 -35.58 -25.06
CA THR A 884 1.11 -34.55 -24.94
C THR A 884 0.94 -33.81 -26.26
N GLN A 885 -0.29 -33.51 -26.61
CA GLN A 885 -0.64 -32.52 -27.63
C GLN A 885 -0.90 -31.19 -26.94
N TYR A 886 -0.46 -30.10 -27.52
CA TYR A 886 -0.71 -28.78 -26.96
C TYR A 886 -1.67 -27.99 -27.82
N ILE A 887 -2.50 -27.19 -27.15
CA ILE A 887 -3.23 -26.10 -27.74
C ILE A 887 -2.54 -24.83 -27.31
N GLU A 888 -2.07 -24.09 -28.30
CA GLU A 888 -1.39 -22.83 -28.07
C GLU A 888 -1.76 -21.86 -29.16
N LYS A 889 -1.97 -20.64 -28.79
CA LYS A 889 -2.15 -19.57 -29.73
C LYS A 889 -0.87 -18.74 -29.72
N ILE A 890 0.05 -19.06 -30.63
CA ILE A 890 1.19 -18.23 -30.97
C ILE A 890 0.82 -17.50 -32.25
N ASP A 891 0.97 -16.21 -32.26
CA ASP A 891 0.83 -15.41 -33.45
C ASP A 891 2.17 -14.78 -33.80
N ASP A 892 2.67 -15.11 -35.02
CA ASP A 892 3.85 -14.49 -35.62
C ASP A 892 3.51 -13.16 -36.31
N SER A 893 2.27 -12.67 -36.16
CA SER A 893 1.86 -11.38 -36.72
C SER A 893 2.56 -10.21 -36.00
N SER A 894 2.53 -9.06 -36.65
CA SER A 894 3.29 -7.88 -36.26
C SER A 894 3.26 -7.58 -34.76
N TYR A 895 4.34 -7.08 -34.22
CA TYR A 895 4.62 -6.78 -32.81
C TYR A 895 3.47 -6.14 -32.03
N TYR A 896 2.58 -5.42 -32.72
CA TYR A 896 1.45 -4.71 -32.11
C TYR A 896 0.06 -5.29 -32.46
N ASP A 897 -0.03 -6.45 -33.09
CA ASP A 897 -1.30 -7.12 -33.33
C ASP A 897 -1.71 -7.99 -32.13
N LEU A 898 -2.36 -7.36 -31.14
CA LEU A 898 -2.81 -7.98 -29.89
C LEU A 898 -4.11 -8.78 -30.04
N THR A 899 -4.63 -8.97 -31.24
CA THR A 899 -6.01 -9.50 -31.45
C THR A 899 -6.18 -10.99 -31.18
N ARG A 900 -5.10 -11.75 -30.84
CA ARG A 900 -5.15 -13.22 -30.88
C ARG A 900 -4.48 -13.95 -29.70
N ILE A 901 -4.32 -13.32 -28.54
CA ILE A 901 -3.51 -13.87 -27.44
C ILE A 901 -4.23 -14.91 -26.59
N THR A 902 -5.55 -14.91 -26.52
CA THR A 902 -6.32 -15.87 -25.73
C THR A 902 -7.26 -16.73 -26.56
N MET A 903 -7.45 -17.95 -26.08
CA MET A 903 -8.35 -18.95 -26.70
C MET A 903 -9.66 -18.99 -25.91
N ASN A 904 -10.78 -18.85 -26.61
CA ASN A 904 -12.14 -18.91 -26.06
C ASN A 904 -13.00 -19.83 -26.93
N ASP A 905 -12.70 -21.14 -26.98
CA ASP A 905 -13.39 -22.08 -27.90
C ASP A 905 -13.33 -23.52 -27.36
N THR A 906 -13.94 -24.40 -28.09
CA THR A 906 -13.84 -25.86 -27.88
C THR A 906 -12.89 -26.46 -28.92
N TYR A 907 -11.80 -27.02 -28.41
CA TYR A 907 -10.75 -27.65 -29.22
C TYR A 907 -10.90 -29.15 -29.25
N ARG A 908 -10.89 -29.74 -30.43
CA ARG A 908 -10.94 -31.17 -30.64
C ARG A 908 -9.53 -31.73 -30.85
N LEU A 909 -9.09 -32.61 -29.95
CA LEU A 909 -7.80 -33.28 -29.97
C LEU A 909 -8.01 -34.77 -30.20
N VAL A 910 -7.31 -35.37 -31.18
CA VAL A 910 -7.28 -36.82 -31.42
C VAL A 910 -6.00 -37.35 -30.78
N LEU A 911 -6.15 -38.17 -29.76
CA LEU A 911 -5.00 -38.70 -29.01
C LEU A 911 -4.56 -40.08 -29.57
N SER A 912 -3.26 -40.27 -29.73
CA SER A 912 -2.67 -41.57 -30.00
C SER A 912 -2.45 -42.28 -28.65
N ASP A 913 -3.40 -43.12 -28.28
CA ASP A 913 -3.39 -43.77 -26.97
C ASP A 913 -3.41 -45.29 -27.07
N THR A 914 -2.65 -45.94 -26.19
CA THR A 914 -2.63 -47.41 -26.10
C THR A 914 -3.72 -47.90 -25.12
N PRO A 915 -4.45 -49.01 -25.44
CA PRO A 915 -5.45 -49.52 -24.52
C PRO A 915 -4.87 -50.07 -23.22
N GLU A 916 -5.41 -49.60 -22.07
CA GLU A 916 -5.00 -50.02 -20.73
C GLU A 916 -6.25 -50.15 -19.81
N THR A 917 -6.09 -50.86 -18.70
CA THR A 917 -7.17 -51.05 -17.72
C THR A 917 -7.45 -49.81 -16.89
N THR A 918 -6.45 -48.95 -16.69
CA THR A 918 -6.58 -47.66 -15.99
C THR A 918 -6.10 -46.53 -16.90
N LYS A 919 -6.95 -45.58 -17.16
CA LYS A 919 -6.59 -44.40 -17.96
C LYS A 919 -6.86 -43.11 -17.24
N ASN A 920 -5.95 -42.19 -17.48
CA ASN A 920 -6.03 -40.84 -17.00
C ASN A 920 -5.91 -39.86 -18.16
N LEU A 921 -6.60 -38.75 -18.09
CA LEU A 921 -6.34 -37.60 -18.95
C LEU A 921 -5.52 -36.58 -18.14
N ILE A 922 -4.44 -36.13 -18.73
CA ILE A 922 -3.51 -35.15 -18.16
C ILE A 922 -3.75 -33.81 -18.83
N LEU A 923 -3.94 -32.78 -18.03
CA LEU A 923 -3.95 -31.38 -18.41
C LEU A 923 -2.72 -30.73 -17.76
N ARG A 924 -1.86 -30.11 -18.55
CA ARG A 924 -0.58 -29.58 -18.06
C ARG A 924 -0.23 -28.23 -18.71
N SER A 925 0.37 -27.33 -17.95
CA SER A 925 1.02 -26.13 -18.49
C SER A 925 2.25 -25.77 -17.66
N ASN A 926 3.38 -25.58 -18.30
CA ASN A 926 4.64 -25.16 -17.67
C ASN A 926 5.06 -23.72 -18.03
N LYS A 927 4.20 -22.99 -18.79
CA LYS A 927 4.44 -21.61 -19.18
C LYS A 927 3.87 -20.64 -18.15
N GLY A 928 4.42 -19.45 -18.06
CA GLY A 928 4.00 -18.36 -17.16
C GLY A 928 2.69 -17.68 -17.53
N VAL A 929 1.80 -18.39 -18.23
CA VAL A 929 0.53 -17.89 -18.78
C VAL A 929 -0.66 -18.63 -18.19
N PRO A 930 -1.83 -17.98 -18.13
CA PRO A 930 -3.04 -18.57 -17.58
C PRO A 930 -3.68 -19.60 -18.53
N PHE A 931 -4.44 -20.50 -17.94
CA PHE A 931 -5.50 -21.27 -18.63
C PHE A 931 -6.73 -21.45 -17.73
N THR A 932 -7.89 -21.60 -18.37
CA THR A 932 -9.15 -21.91 -17.72
C THR A 932 -9.89 -22.96 -18.55
N VAL A 933 -10.16 -24.12 -17.97
CA VAL A 933 -10.94 -25.20 -18.56
C VAL A 933 -12.34 -25.21 -17.97
N ILE A 934 -13.36 -25.14 -18.82
CA ILE A 934 -14.76 -25.14 -18.44
C ILE A 934 -15.35 -26.56 -18.52
N ALA A 935 -14.97 -27.32 -19.54
CA ALA A 935 -15.47 -28.67 -19.75
C ALA A 935 -14.44 -29.52 -20.49
N VAL A 936 -14.46 -30.79 -20.16
CA VAL A 936 -13.68 -31.84 -20.83
C VAL A 936 -14.63 -32.95 -21.23
N ASP A 937 -14.77 -33.21 -22.54
CA ASP A 937 -15.52 -34.29 -23.10
C ASP A 937 -14.55 -35.34 -23.69
N MET A 938 -14.54 -36.53 -23.11
CA MET A 938 -13.66 -37.64 -23.51
C MET A 938 -14.47 -38.68 -24.30
N TYR A 939 -13.96 -39.05 -25.46
CA TYR A 939 -14.51 -40.11 -26.29
C TYR A 939 -13.66 -41.37 -26.15
N ILE A 940 -14.28 -42.44 -25.62
CA ILE A 940 -13.53 -43.60 -25.14
C ILE A 940 -13.90 -44.82 -25.98
N ASN A 941 -12.84 -45.58 -26.37
CA ASN A 941 -13.04 -46.93 -26.89
C ASN A 941 -12.84 -47.92 -25.75
N TYR A 942 -13.72 -48.93 -25.73
CA TYR A 942 -13.63 -50.05 -24.81
C TYR A 942 -13.40 -51.35 -25.61
N SER A 943 -12.49 -52.19 -25.10
CA SER A 943 -12.38 -53.55 -25.52
C SER A 943 -12.44 -54.46 -24.31
N ASN A 944 -13.25 -55.52 -24.37
CA ASN A 944 -13.31 -56.48 -23.27
C ASN A 944 -12.01 -57.28 -23.16
N LEU A 945 -11.52 -57.48 -21.93
CA LEU A 945 -10.44 -58.42 -21.61
C LEU A 945 -11.03 -59.82 -21.56
N GLY A 946 -11.15 -60.48 -22.68
CA GLY A 946 -11.62 -61.85 -22.73
C GLY A 946 -12.86 -61.97 -23.59
N GLY A 947 -12.58 -62.36 -24.75
CA GLY A 947 -13.51 -62.75 -25.73
C GLY A 947 -14.23 -64.04 -25.43
N ASP A 948 -15.00 -64.43 -26.17
CA ASP A 948 -15.84 -65.60 -26.45
C ASP A 948 -17.03 -65.73 -25.60
#